data_680159ade23a4509ba111e121ce729a0
#
_entry.id   680159ade23a4509ba111e121ce729a0
#
_cell.length_a   1.000
_cell.length_b   1.000
_cell.length_c   1.000
_cell.angle_alpha   90.00
_cell.angle_beta   90.00
_cell.angle_gamma   90.00
#
_symmetry.space_group_name_H-M   'P 1'
#
loop_
_entity.id
_entity.type
_entity.pdbx_description
1 polymer ?
#
loop_
_entity_poly.entity_id
_entity_poly.type
_entity_poly.pdbx_seq_one_letter_code
_entity_poly.pdbx_strand_id
1 'polypeptide(L)'
;MCERALRHPETSRDAAVHAQVLITLACFRSEIGDASTALRLLDDVLVIDQQRLPAVLTARGMVLGRSAHPDAMPALNEAIEVLADLAEEDQQPGAGPSDLASALLNRGFLHMMEGELGAARADTEAAVAAARVAGRPGVVHMAKHNLGYIRYLLGDLPGALKAMAAASELVPDAVLAVPALDRARVLLAAGLLAEAGDHTAVALAGFTANRAMPDLAEALQVRAEIDLAMGDPGPASWAARRAARIAAKRGNDRAATVAELFELRAHALRRPTSDGSAASQRNHALGDARRAGELADRLSAMGLTEDALAARLLQVEAELDAATGGSPRSASNGAEGTSPGGSTWRSTAARGDRSGNLAIRLHARVLSARLELAAGAPAAGLIHIRRGLDDLARFQAKFGSQDLQSGAAVHGRQLGALGLRTAVETGSPAAILQWLERSRAVTTRLAAVRPPSDPALAADLGSLRVAFDRARQAALAGRRDPALEHRVAELRHRIRSRSWTAGGSGAVDRPLALSAARRALAAHPGTSVLALFHGTGHDHALVITARRARYVRLGEMAQTESRSRRVASDLDLLADARLPRPLRAVATGSLRGTLGRLSESLIEPVVSQLDDGPVLIVDAGPTAALPWSQLPALRGRIVSVTSSVSRAIAGLSAPERGAHVNGVLAVAGPDVSNGEKEVRAVAALHRDATVLAGDEATGRGVLDAIPADGLVHIAAHGHHEPDNPLFSGLMLADGLLFGYDVAPNPHLPAQIVLSSCDVGRTDERPGGEPLGLVAALVRSGVRTVIAATSRISDEVAEHAMIGYHRHLLAGLRPAAALSAVLDEVSGITDMPAPLTCFGGSR
;
A
#
# COMPACT_ATOMS: atom_id res chain seq x y z
N MET A 1 -22.91 15.89 -33.99
CA MET A 1 -22.97 14.94 -35.12
C MET A 1 -24.39 14.49 -35.34
N CYS A 2 -25.09 13.91 -34.37
CA CYS A 2 -26.49 13.43 -34.50
C CYS A 2 -27.48 14.51 -34.97
N GLU A 3 -27.44 15.73 -34.46
CA GLU A 3 -28.30 16.82 -34.90
C GLU A 3 -28.03 17.27 -36.36
N ARG A 4 -26.78 17.09 -36.85
CA ARG A 4 -26.47 17.29 -38.27
C ARG A 4 -26.98 16.14 -39.12
N ALA A 5 -26.87 14.90 -38.63
CA ALA A 5 -27.38 13.71 -39.29
C ALA A 5 -28.91 13.80 -39.45
N LEU A 6 -29.66 14.25 -38.45
CA LEU A 6 -31.11 14.43 -38.52
C LEU A 6 -31.56 15.48 -39.58
N ARG A 7 -30.68 16.42 -39.97
CA ARG A 7 -30.93 17.42 -41.01
C ARG A 7 -30.60 16.90 -42.42
N HIS A 8 -30.01 15.74 -42.54
CA HIS A 8 -29.63 15.17 -43.84
C HIS A 8 -30.85 14.52 -44.50
N PRO A 9 -31.14 14.81 -45.79
CA PRO A 9 -32.35 14.31 -46.48
C PRO A 9 -32.44 12.79 -46.53
N GLU A 10 -31.31 12.09 -46.61
CA GLU A 10 -31.28 10.62 -46.65
C GLU A 10 -31.67 10.00 -45.30
N THR A 11 -31.26 10.61 -44.20
CA THR A 11 -31.65 10.17 -42.85
C THR A 11 -33.16 10.30 -42.64
N SER A 12 -33.79 11.33 -43.17
CA SER A 12 -35.24 11.54 -43.05
C SER A 12 -36.04 10.61 -43.96
N ARG A 13 -35.43 10.00 -44.99
CA ARG A 13 -36.09 9.07 -45.92
C ARG A 13 -36.06 7.62 -45.45
N ASP A 14 -35.07 7.26 -44.63
CA ASP A 14 -34.94 5.92 -44.07
C ASP A 14 -35.41 5.94 -42.60
N ALA A 15 -36.56 5.35 -42.33
CA ALA A 15 -37.17 5.31 -40.99
C ALA A 15 -36.26 4.59 -39.98
N ALA A 16 -35.58 3.52 -40.39
CA ALA A 16 -34.70 2.76 -39.48
C ALA A 16 -33.45 3.54 -39.10
N VAL A 17 -32.84 4.28 -40.05
CA VAL A 17 -31.70 5.16 -39.79
C VAL A 17 -32.11 6.37 -38.92
N HIS A 18 -33.28 6.97 -39.22
CA HIS A 18 -33.82 8.07 -38.43
C HIS A 18 -34.03 7.67 -36.96
N ALA A 19 -34.69 6.53 -36.75
CA ALA A 19 -34.95 5.97 -35.42
C ALA A 19 -33.64 5.72 -34.66
N GLN A 20 -32.63 5.13 -35.32
CA GLN A 20 -31.32 4.87 -34.69
C GLN A 20 -30.58 6.15 -34.30
N VAL A 21 -30.66 7.21 -35.12
CA VAL A 21 -30.04 8.51 -34.79
C VAL A 21 -30.74 9.17 -33.60
N LEU A 22 -32.09 9.05 -33.51
CA LEU A 22 -32.85 9.58 -32.38
C LEU A 22 -32.51 8.84 -31.07
N ILE A 23 -32.44 7.48 -31.10
CA ILE A 23 -32.00 6.69 -29.92
C ILE A 23 -30.62 7.14 -29.47
N THR A 24 -29.66 7.26 -30.41
CA THR A 24 -28.30 7.70 -30.10
C THR A 24 -28.28 9.10 -29.49
N LEU A 25 -29.08 10.02 -30.06
CA LEU A 25 -29.20 11.39 -29.52
C LEU A 25 -29.81 11.40 -28.12
N ALA A 26 -30.81 10.54 -27.84
CA ALA A 26 -31.44 10.38 -26.55
C ALA A 26 -30.40 9.93 -25.49
N CYS A 27 -29.57 8.93 -25.84
CA CYS A 27 -28.47 8.50 -24.96
C CYS A 27 -27.51 9.65 -24.64
N PHE A 28 -27.06 10.41 -25.62
CA PHE A 28 -26.21 11.59 -25.41
C PHE A 28 -26.88 12.70 -24.58
N ARG A 29 -28.18 12.94 -24.79
CA ARG A 29 -28.93 13.90 -23.97
C ARG A 29 -28.98 13.48 -22.50
N SER A 30 -29.19 12.19 -22.25
CA SER A 30 -29.12 11.61 -20.90
C SER A 30 -27.74 11.79 -20.27
N GLU A 31 -26.66 11.54 -21.01
CA GLU A 31 -25.28 11.69 -20.52
C GLU A 31 -24.95 13.13 -20.08
N ILE A 32 -25.49 14.13 -20.80
CA ILE A 32 -25.33 15.55 -20.42
C ILE A 32 -26.33 16.00 -19.36
N GLY A 33 -27.20 15.10 -18.85
CA GLY A 33 -28.17 15.37 -17.78
C GLY A 33 -29.52 15.93 -18.24
N ASP A 34 -29.86 15.82 -19.54
CA ASP A 34 -31.15 16.24 -20.11
C ASP A 34 -32.09 15.04 -20.35
N ALA A 35 -32.50 14.39 -19.23
CA ALA A 35 -33.34 13.23 -19.26
C ALA A 35 -34.71 13.49 -19.89
N SER A 36 -35.30 14.68 -19.68
CA SER A 36 -36.62 15.02 -20.23
C SER A 36 -36.64 15.07 -21.74
N THR A 37 -35.62 15.64 -22.37
CA THR A 37 -35.47 15.63 -23.83
C THR A 37 -35.16 14.22 -24.33
N ALA A 38 -34.33 13.47 -23.61
CA ALA A 38 -34.01 12.08 -23.97
C ALA A 38 -35.28 11.22 -24.05
N LEU A 39 -36.16 11.27 -23.05
CA LEU A 39 -37.41 10.50 -23.04
C LEU A 39 -38.34 10.90 -24.15
N ARG A 40 -38.52 12.19 -24.46
CA ARG A 40 -39.34 12.64 -25.62
C ARG A 40 -38.80 12.10 -26.93
N LEU A 41 -37.46 12.15 -27.15
CA LEU A 41 -36.84 11.61 -28.35
C LEU A 41 -37.12 10.09 -28.53
N LEU A 42 -37.15 9.36 -27.41
CA LEU A 42 -37.49 7.91 -27.42
C LEU A 42 -38.97 7.66 -27.75
N ASP A 43 -39.89 8.53 -27.32
CA ASP A 43 -41.30 8.49 -27.70
C ASP A 43 -41.46 8.76 -29.18
N ASP A 44 -40.74 9.74 -29.75
CA ASP A 44 -40.74 10.03 -31.18
C ASP A 44 -40.26 8.84 -32.02
N VAL A 45 -39.34 8.00 -31.54
CA VAL A 45 -38.84 6.79 -32.21
C VAL A 45 -39.99 5.82 -32.47
N LEU A 46 -40.87 5.56 -31.48
CA LEU A 46 -41.96 4.62 -31.60
C LEU A 46 -43.04 5.07 -32.57
N VAL A 47 -43.16 6.38 -32.80
CA VAL A 47 -44.04 6.92 -33.85
C VAL A 47 -43.49 6.65 -35.26
N ILE A 48 -42.14 6.57 -35.38
CA ILE A 48 -41.47 6.39 -36.69
C ILE A 48 -41.30 4.89 -37.01
N ASP A 49 -40.92 4.09 -36.03
CA ASP A 49 -40.60 2.67 -36.20
C ASP A 49 -40.91 1.87 -34.92
N GLN A 50 -42.08 1.20 -34.92
CA GLN A 50 -42.52 0.37 -33.79
C GLN A 50 -41.67 -0.89 -33.57
N GLN A 51 -40.93 -1.35 -34.59
CA GLN A 51 -40.05 -2.52 -34.45
C GLN A 51 -38.84 -2.19 -33.55
N ARG A 52 -38.58 -0.94 -33.24
CA ARG A 52 -37.53 -0.48 -32.33
C ARG A 52 -37.94 -0.51 -30.85
N LEU A 53 -39.13 -1.08 -30.52
CA LEU A 53 -39.60 -1.13 -29.12
C LEU A 53 -38.55 -1.67 -28.15
N PRO A 54 -37.86 -2.79 -28.38
CA PRO A 54 -36.86 -3.31 -27.45
C PRO A 54 -35.66 -2.33 -27.22
N ALA A 55 -35.18 -1.71 -28.28
CA ALA A 55 -34.10 -0.73 -28.22
C ALA A 55 -34.52 0.55 -27.47
N VAL A 56 -35.77 1.00 -27.67
CA VAL A 56 -36.36 2.13 -26.98
C VAL A 56 -36.55 1.81 -25.50
N LEU A 57 -37.06 0.65 -25.12
CA LEU A 57 -37.21 0.21 -23.73
C LEU A 57 -35.87 0.11 -23.02
N THR A 58 -34.88 -0.45 -23.73
CA THR A 58 -33.48 -0.53 -23.20
C THR A 58 -32.92 0.88 -22.92
N ALA A 59 -33.03 1.80 -23.89
CA ALA A 59 -32.58 3.16 -23.75
C ALA A 59 -33.37 3.92 -22.68
N ARG A 60 -34.69 3.72 -22.60
CA ARG A 60 -35.58 4.29 -21.57
C ARG A 60 -35.16 3.83 -20.17
N GLY A 61 -34.92 2.54 -19.98
CA GLY A 61 -34.44 1.99 -18.72
C GLY A 61 -33.08 2.58 -18.30
N MET A 62 -32.16 2.78 -19.25
CA MET A 62 -30.88 3.45 -18.98
C MET A 62 -31.07 4.92 -18.58
N VAL A 63 -31.91 5.68 -19.28
CA VAL A 63 -32.20 7.10 -18.98
C VAL A 63 -32.84 7.25 -17.60
N LEU A 64 -33.83 6.41 -17.29
CA LEU A 64 -34.53 6.41 -16.00
C LEU A 64 -33.63 5.94 -14.86
N GLY A 65 -32.77 4.94 -15.10
CA GLY A 65 -31.82 4.40 -14.11
C GLY A 65 -30.80 5.44 -13.65
N ARG A 66 -30.34 6.31 -14.53
CA ARG A 66 -29.41 7.42 -14.17
C ARG A 66 -30.03 8.45 -13.21
N SER A 67 -31.36 8.54 -13.18
CA SER A 67 -32.12 9.40 -12.24
C SER A 67 -32.72 8.62 -11.06
N ALA A 68 -32.39 7.35 -10.91
CA ALA A 68 -32.97 6.44 -9.92
C ALA A 68 -34.53 6.41 -9.96
N HIS A 69 -35.12 6.50 -11.15
CA HIS A 69 -36.57 6.47 -11.33
C HIS A 69 -37.11 5.04 -11.15
N PRO A 70 -38.23 4.81 -10.48
CA PRO A 70 -38.79 3.47 -10.19
C PRO A 70 -39.13 2.67 -11.46
N ASP A 71 -39.46 3.31 -12.57
CA ASP A 71 -39.83 2.65 -13.83
C ASP A 71 -38.61 2.13 -14.62
N ALA A 72 -37.37 2.36 -14.15
CA ALA A 72 -36.16 1.92 -14.85
C ALA A 72 -36.10 0.38 -14.96
N MET A 73 -36.28 -0.33 -13.85
CA MET A 73 -36.25 -1.78 -13.79
C MET A 73 -37.39 -2.43 -14.58
N PRO A 74 -38.67 -1.98 -14.47
CA PRO A 74 -39.75 -2.43 -15.33
C PRO A 74 -39.45 -2.32 -16.83
N ALA A 75 -38.92 -1.18 -17.29
CA ALA A 75 -38.60 -0.96 -18.69
C ALA A 75 -37.55 -1.98 -19.22
N LEU A 76 -36.53 -2.29 -18.41
CA LEU A 76 -35.51 -3.27 -18.80
C LEU A 76 -36.01 -4.71 -18.74
N ASN A 77 -36.89 -5.05 -17.80
CA ASN A 77 -37.52 -6.35 -17.77
C ASN A 77 -38.38 -6.59 -19.03
N GLU A 78 -39.23 -5.64 -19.37
CA GLU A 78 -40.03 -5.68 -20.60
C GLU A 78 -39.17 -5.80 -21.87
N ALA A 79 -38.06 -5.02 -21.93
CA ALA A 79 -37.09 -5.13 -23.03
C ALA A 79 -36.51 -6.53 -23.18
N ILE A 80 -36.14 -7.18 -22.07
CA ILE A 80 -35.54 -8.51 -22.05
C ILE A 80 -36.55 -9.58 -22.41
N GLU A 81 -37.80 -9.49 -21.91
CA GLU A 81 -38.89 -10.40 -22.25
C GLU A 81 -39.19 -10.37 -23.76
N VAL A 82 -39.39 -9.18 -24.32
CA VAL A 82 -39.64 -9.02 -25.77
C VAL A 82 -38.47 -9.53 -26.62
N LEU A 83 -37.22 -9.32 -26.17
CA LEU A 83 -36.04 -9.80 -26.87
C LEU A 83 -35.84 -11.32 -26.76
N ALA A 84 -36.28 -11.93 -25.65
CA ALA A 84 -36.24 -13.38 -25.50
C ALA A 84 -37.27 -14.07 -26.42
N ASP A 85 -38.48 -13.54 -26.49
CA ASP A 85 -39.53 -14.04 -27.36
C ASP A 85 -39.11 -13.95 -28.86
N LEU A 86 -38.52 -12.83 -29.26
CA LEU A 86 -38.01 -12.67 -30.64
C LEU A 86 -36.83 -13.62 -30.96
N ALA A 87 -36.03 -13.98 -29.98
CA ALA A 87 -34.92 -14.93 -30.17
C ALA A 87 -35.41 -16.38 -30.36
N GLU A 88 -36.58 -16.73 -29.82
CA GLU A 88 -37.20 -18.05 -30.03
C GLU A 88 -37.91 -18.15 -31.41
N GLU A 89 -38.43 -17.04 -31.93
CA GLU A 89 -39.17 -16.99 -33.19
C GLU A 89 -38.26 -16.86 -34.42
N ASP A 90 -37.12 -16.19 -34.33
CA ASP A 90 -36.28 -15.81 -35.46
C ASP A 90 -34.94 -16.56 -35.46
N GLN A 91 -34.83 -17.59 -36.33
CA GLN A 91 -33.55 -18.32 -36.53
C GLN A 91 -32.48 -17.52 -37.30
N GLN A 92 -32.64 -16.20 -37.47
CA GLN A 92 -31.69 -15.36 -38.18
C GLN A 92 -30.69 -14.69 -37.18
N PRO A 93 -29.38 -14.93 -37.33
CA PRO A 93 -28.40 -14.29 -36.46
C PRO A 93 -28.19 -12.82 -36.87
N GLY A 94 -28.67 -11.86 -36.09
CA GLY A 94 -28.31 -10.48 -36.38
C GLY A 94 -28.73 -9.39 -35.38
N ALA A 95 -30.01 -9.18 -35.13
CA ALA A 95 -30.47 -8.02 -34.33
C ALA A 95 -30.74 -8.37 -32.87
N GLY A 96 -31.36 -9.50 -32.55
CA GLY A 96 -31.79 -9.88 -31.20
C GLY A 96 -30.65 -9.99 -30.16
N PRO A 97 -29.55 -10.70 -30.42
CA PRO A 97 -28.48 -10.89 -29.41
C PRO A 97 -27.76 -9.61 -29.02
N SER A 98 -27.68 -8.63 -29.91
CA SER A 98 -27.01 -7.33 -29.65
C SER A 98 -27.79 -6.47 -28.66
N ASP A 99 -29.10 -6.39 -28.85
CA ASP A 99 -29.97 -5.56 -28.03
C ASP A 99 -30.20 -6.23 -26.66
N LEU A 100 -30.32 -7.58 -26.67
CA LEU A 100 -30.37 -8.37 -25.44
C LEU A 100 -29.12 -8.19 -24.58
N ALA A 101 -27.92 -8.18 -25.17
CA ALA A 101 -26.68 -7.94 -24.45
C ALA A 101 -26.68 -6.55 -23.79
N SER A 102 -27.20 -5.52 -24.46
CA SER A 102 -27.30 -4.16 -23.94
C SER A 102 -28.36 -4.05 -22.84
N ALA A 103 -29.51 -4.69 -22.99
CA ALA A 103 -30.57 -4.68 -21.97
C ALA A 103 -30.10 -5.38 -20.69
N LEU A 104 -29.50 -6.57 -20.80
CA LEU A 104 -28.93 -7.32 -19.68
C LEU A 104 -27.80 -6.53 -18.98
N LEU A 105 -26.91 -5.87 -19.74
CA LEU A 105 -25.85 -5.06 -19.17
C LEU A 105 -26.41 -3.89 -18.34
N ASN A 106 -27.43 -3.21 -18.83
CA ASN A 106 -28.08 -2.10 -18.14
C ASN A 106 -28.86 -2.57 -16.91
N ARG A 107 -29.59 -3.72 -16.99
CA ARG A 107 -30.29 -4.31 -15.83
C ARG A 107 -29.29 -4.76 -14.77
N GLY A 108 -28.19 -5.41 -15.16
CA GLY A 108 -27.11 -5.78 -14.25
C GLY A 108 -26.50 -4.56 -13.55
N PHE A 109 -26.36 -3.43 -14.25
CA PHE A 109 -25.94 -2.17 -13.64
C PHE A 109 -26.94 -1.64 -12.62
N LEU A 110 -28.25 -1.67 -12.89
CA LEU A 110 -29.28 -1.27 -11.91
C LEU A 110 -29.26 -2.16 -10.67
N HIS A 111 -29.23 -3.49 -10.85
CA HIS A 111 -29.09 -4.42 -9.72
C HIS A 111 -27.84 -4.12 -8.87
N MET A 112 -26.74 -3.76 -9.51
CA MET A 112 -25.51 -3.37 -8.81
C MET A 112 -25.72 -2.10 -7.97
N MET A 113 -26.42 -1.10 -8.50
CA MET A 113 -26.73 0.15 -7.79
C MET A 113 -27.72 -0.07 -6.61
N GLU A 114 -28.60 -1.06 -6.73
CA GLU A 114 -29.54 -1.46 -5.67
C GLU A 114 -28.90 -2.39 -4.62
N GLY A 115 -27.66 -2.83 -4.84
CA GLY A 115 -26.92 -3.73 -3.94
C GLY A 115 -27.27 -5.24 -4.14
N GLU A 116 -28.06 -5.58 -5.14
CA GLU A 116 -28.44 -6.93 -5.50
C GLU A 116 -27.32 -7.61 -6.31
N LEU A 117 -26.13 -7.77 -5.68
CA LEU A 117 -24.90 -8.18 -6.37
C LEU A 117 -24.97 -9.56 -7.02
N GLY A 118 -25.84 -10.45 -6.51
CA GLY A 118 -26.08 -11.77 -7.12
C GLY A 118 -26.78 -11.67 -8.49
N ALA A 119 -27.86 -10.90 -8.57
CA ALA A 119 -28.59 -10.62 -9.79
C ALA A 119 -27.75 -9.82 -10.80
N ALA A 120 -27.03 -8.79 -10.30
CA ALA A 120 -26.10 -8.01 -11.10
C ALA A 120 -25.05 -8.88 -11.80
N ARG A 121 -24.47 -9.85 -11.08
CA ARG A 121 -23.50 -10.79 -11.65
C ARG A 121 -24.12 -11.68 -12.72
N ALA A 122 -25.30 -12.27 -12.44
CA ALA A 122 -25.98 -13.15 -13.37
C ALA A 122 -26.31 -12.45 -14.70
N ASP A 123 -26.90 -11.26 -14.63
CA ASP A 123 -27.23 -10.46 -15.81
C ASP A 123 -25.97 -10.05 -16.59
N THR A 124 -24.92 -9.65 -15.88
CA THR A 124 -23.67 -9.22 -16.53
C THR A 124 -22.93 -10.40 -17.19
N GLU A 125 -22.97 -11.62 -16.60
CA GLU A 125 -22.44 -12.84 -17.22
C GLU A 125 -23.25 -13.22 -18.46
N ALA A 126 -24.57 -13.12 -18.41
CA ALA A 126 -25.47 -13.33 -19.57
C ALA A 126 -25.20 -12.28 -20.66
N ALA A 127 -24.99 -11.02 -20.32
CA ALA A 127 -24.60 -9.95 -21.25
C ALA A 127 -23.29 -10.28 -21.99
N VAL A 128 -22.26 -10.83 -21.29
CA VAL A 128 -21.01 -11.28 -21.93
C VAL A 128 -21.28 -12.37 -22.95
N ALA A 129 -22.14 -13.34 -22.64
CA ALA A 129 -22.47 -14.43 -23.54
C ALA A 129 -23.21 -13.92 -24.80
N ALA A 130 -24.26 -13.13 -24.61
CA ALA A 130 -25.05 -12.53 -25.71
C ALA A 130 -24.18 -11.62 -26.61
N ALA A 131 -23.33 -10.77 -26.01
CA ALA A 131 -22.44 -9.87 -26.74
C ALA A 131 -21.36 -10.58 -27.56
N ARG A 132 -20.89 -11.75 -27.10
CA ARG A 132 -19.98 -12.61 -27.89
C ARG A 132 -20.65 -13.19 -29.10
N VAL A 133 -21.88 -13.72 -28.97
CA VAL A 133 -22.67 -14.23 -30.09
C VAL A 133 -22.95 -13.12 -31.09
N ALA A 134 -23.26 -11.92 -30.62
CA ALA A 134 -23.52 -10.74 -31.45
C ALA A 134 -22.28 -10.11 -32.10
N GLY A 135 -21.06 -10.58 -31.78
CA GLY A 135 -19.81 -9.98 -32.29
C GLY A 135 -19.59 -8.52 -31.81
N ARG A 136 -20.01 -8.17 -30.58
CA ARG A 136 -19.95 -6.82 -30.02
C ARG A 136 -18.81 -6.67 -28.98
N PRO A 137 -17.54 -6.52 -29.40
CA PRO A 137 -16.38 -6.50 -28.48
C PRO A 137 -16.45 -5.34 -27.46
N GLY A 138 -17.04 -4.20 -27.81
CA GLY A 138 -17.23 -3.08 -26.89
C GLY A 138 -18.20 -3.42 -25.73
N VAL A 139 -19.27 -4.14 -25.99
CA VAL A 139 -20.21 -4.60 -24.94
C VAL A 139 -19.56 -5.69 -24.08
N VAL A 140 -18.80 -6.62 -24.70
CA VAL A 140 -18.01 -7.63 -23.96
C VAL A 140 -17.02 -6.95 -23.00
N HIS A 141 -16.35 -5.89 -23.48
CA HIS A 141 -15.44 -5.09 -22.64
C HIS A 141 -16.18 -4.51 -21.43
N MET A 142 -17.27 -3.78 -21.65
CA MET A 142 -18.04 -3.13 -20.59
C MET A 142 -18.60 -4.15 -19.58
N ALA A 143 -19.16 -5.25 -20.05
CA ALA A 143 -19.70 -6.30 -19.19
C ALA A 143 -18.62 -6.98 -18.35
N LYS A 144 -17.46 -7.30 -18.92
CA LYS A 144 -16.31 -7.82 -18.16
C LYS A 144 -15.77 -6.81 -17.15
N HIS A 145 -15.75 -5.52 -17.50
CA HIS A 145 -15.37 -4.45 -16.58
C HIS A 145 -16.34 -4.38 -15.40
N ASN A 146 -17.65 -4.40 -15.65
CA ASN A 146 -18.68 -4.41 -14.61
C ASN A 146 -18.58 -5.66 -13.71
N LEU A 147 -18.27 -6.84 -14.26
CA LEU A 147 -17.95 -8.03 -13.44
C LEU A 147 -16.77 -7.79 -12.50
N GLY A 148 -15.75 -7.06 -12.95
CA GLY A 148 -14.66 -6.62 -12.12
C GLY A 148 -15.13 -5.70 -10.98
N TYR A 149 -15.99 -4.73 -11.28
CA TYR A 149 -16.55 -3.83 -10.29
C TYR A 149 -17.47 -4.53 -9.28
N ILE A 150 -18.28 -5.49 -9.71
CA ILE A 150 -19.10 -6.34 -8.83
C ILE A 150 -18.20 -7.14 -7.86
N ARG A 151 -17.06 -7.68 -8.32
CA ARG A 151 -16.07 -8.33 -7.43
C ARG A 151 -15.52 -7.38 -6.38
N TYR A 152 -15.24 -6.13 -6.77
CA TYR A 152 -14.82 -5.09 -5.82
C TYR A 152 -15.89 -4.88 -4.73
N LEU A 153 -17.16 -4.73 -5.10
CA LEU A 153 -18.26 -4.56 -4.15
C LEU A 153 -18.43 -5.78 -3.22
N LEU A 154 -18.10 -6.98 -3.70
CA LEU A 154 -18.04 -8.21 -2.90
C LEU A 154 -16.78 -8.33 -2.02
N GLY A 155 -15.85 -7.38 -2.11
CA GLY A 155 -14.61 -7.34 -1.35
C GLY A 155 -13.48 -8.22 -1.88
N ASP A 156 -13.58 -8.68 -3.14
CA ASP A 156 -12.51 -9.39 -3.86
C ASP A 156 -11.72 -8.42 -4.74
N LEU A 157 -10.80 -7.64 -4.12
CA LEU A 157 -10.01 -6.64 -4.83
C LEU A 157 -9.04 -7.24 -5.87
N PRO A 158 -8.29 -8.32 -5.57
CA PRO A 158 -7.43 -8.96 -6.57
C PRO A 158 -8.21 -9.46 -7.78
N GLY A 159 -9.35 -10.12 -7.55
CA GLY A 159 -10.24 -10.58 -8.62
C GLY A 159 -10.83 -9.45 -9.43
N ALA A 160 -11.15 -8.30 -8.80
CA ALA A 160 -11.60 -7.08 -9.46
C ALA A 160 -10.53 -6.53 -10.40
N LEU A 161 -9.32 -6.32 -9.91
CA LEU A 161 -8.20 -5.81 -10.71
C LEU A 161 -7.85 -6.75 -11.88
N LYS A 162 -7.90 -8.07 -11.65
CA LYS A 162 -7.69 -9.07 -12.70
C LYS A 162 -8.75 -8.97 -13.81
N ALA A 163 -10.02 -8.89 -13.43
CA ALA A 163 -11.12 -8.81 -14.39
C ALA A 163 -11.09 -7.49 -15.19
N MET A 164 -10.81 -6.36 -14.53
CA MET A 164 -10.67 -5.05 -15.17
C MET A 164 -9.46 -5.00 -16.11
N ALA A 165 -8.32 -5.61 -15.76
CA ALA A 165 -7.16 -5.71 -16.63
C ALA A 165 -7.49 -6.52 -17.90
N ALA A 166 -8.09 -7.70 -17.75
CA ALA A 166 -8.50 -8.54 -18.87
C ALA A 166 -9.59 -7.89 -19.75
N ALA A 167 -10.42 -7.00 -19.19
CA ALA A 167 -11.36 -6.21 -19.98
C ALA A 167 -10.62 -5.16 -20.84
N SER A 168 -9.63 -4.49 -20.29
CA SER A 168 -8.85 -3.45 -20.99
C SER A 168 -8.07 -3.99 -22.19
N GLU A 169 -7.66 -5.27 -22.17
CA GLU A 169 -6.97 -5.92 -23.29
C GLU A 169 -7.86 -6.06 -24.56
N LEU A 170 -9.19 -5.97 -24.42
CA LEU A 170 -10.13 -6.07 -25.54
C LEU A 170 -10.22 -4.77 -26.37
N VAL A 171 -9.82 -3.65 -25.81
CA VAL A 171 -9.87 -2.31 -26.42
C VAL A 171 -8.62 -1.50 -26.02
N PRO A 172 -7.43 -1.93 -26.45
CA PRO A 172 -6.16 -1.40 -25.93
C PRO A 172 -5.93 0.09 -26.22
N ASP A 173 -6.50 0.61 -27.30
CA ASP A 173 -6.31 2.01 -27.74
C ASP A 173 -7.36 2.98 -27.18
N ALA A 174 -8.33 2.50 -26.39
CA ALA A 174 -9.39 3.31 -25.84
C ALA A 174 -9.05 3.81 -24.43
N VAL A 175 -8.81 5.11 -24.29
CA VAL A 175 -8.76 5.77 -22.97
C VAL A 175 -10.20 5.98 -22.48
N LEU A 176 -10.69 5.03 -21.70
CA LEU A 176 -12.06 5.06 -21.17
C LEU A 176 -12.07 5.67 -19.77
N ALA A 177 -12.73 6.85 -19.63
CA ALA A 177 -12.75 7.61 -18.37
C ALA A 177 -13.47 6.85 -17.24
N VAL A 178 -14.61 6.17 -17.55
CA VAL A 178 -15.37 5.39 -16.56
C VAL A 178 -14.55 4.22 -16.01
N PRO A 179 -13.96 3.33 -16.85
CA PRO A 179 -13.06 2.29 -16.36
C PRO A 179 -11.87 2.79 -15.53
N ALA A 180 -11.32 3.96 -15.88
CA ALA A 180 -10.25 4.58 -15.09
C ALA A 180 -10.75 4.98 -13.69
N LEU A 181 -11.94 5.57 -13.58
CA LEU A 181 -12.54 5.96 -12.31
C LEU A 181 -12.83 4.75 -11.42
N ASP A 182 -13.41 3.69 -11.98
CA ASP A 182 -13.71 2.47 -11.22
C ASP A 182 -12.43 1.77 -10.73
N ARG A 183 -11.39 1.74 -11.58
CA ARG A 183 -10.09 1.22 -11.17
C ARG A 183 -9.47 2.07 -10.05
N ALA A 184 -9.63 3.39 -10.09
CA ALA A 184 -9.18 4.29 -9.03
C ALA A 184 -9.85 3.97 -7.69
N ARG A 185 -11.15 3.65 -7.67
CA ARG A 185 -11.87 3.23 -6.45
C ARG A 185 -11.32 1.93 -5.86
N VAL A 186 -11.05 0.93 -6.72
CA VAL A 186 -10.46 -0.34 -6.26
C VAL A 186 -9.07 -0.12 -5.66
N LEU A 187 -8.24 0.70 -6.30
CA LEU A 187 -6.89 1.03 -5.83
C LEU A 187 -6.91 1.85 -4.53
N LEU A 188 -7.86 2.79 -4.41
CA LEU A 188 -8.08 3.55 -3.17
C LEU A 188 -8.48 2.63 -2.02
N ALA A 189 -9.40 1.70 -2.23
CA ALA A 189 -9.78 0.71 -1.22
C ALA A 189 -8.61 -0.21 -0.83
N ALA A 190 -7.69 -0.48 -1.76
CA ALA A 190 -6.45 -1.20 -1.52
C ALA A 190 -5.37 -0.32 -0.84
N GLY A 191 -5.59 0.99 -0.71
CA GLY A 191 -4.63 1.94 -0.13
C GLY A 191 -3.47 2.32 -1.05
N LEU A 192 -3.55 2.01 -2.33
CA LEU A 192 -2.59 2.42 -3.37
C LEU A 192 -2.94 3.84 -3.86
N LEU A 193 -2.65 4.84 -3.00
CA LEU A 193 -3.16 6.20 -3.15
C LEU A 193 -2.58 6.94 -4.36
N ALA A 194 -1.30 6.73 -4.68
CA ALA A 194 -0.64 7.35 -5.82
C ALA A 194 -1.26 6.85 -7.13
N GLU A 195 -1.40 5.54 -7.29
CA GLU A 195 -1.98 4.92 -8.48
C GLU A 195 -3.47 5.23 -8.63
N ALA A 196 -4.21 5.28 -7.51
CA ALA A 196 -5.58 5.76 -7.51
C ALA A 196 -5.67 7.20 -8.01
N GLY A 197 -4.72 8.06 -7.61
CA GLY A 197 -4.57 9.43 -8.08
C GLY A 197 -4.34 9.53 -9.58
N ASP A 198 -3.44 8.72 -10.13
CA ASP A 198 -3.12 8.67 -11.55
C ASP A 198 -4.34 8.26 -12.39
N HIS A 199 -5.03 7.20 -12.00
CA HIS A 199 -6.26 6.76 -12.68
C HIS A 199 -7.38 7.80 -12.57
N THR A 200 -7.50 8.48 -11.41
CA THR A 200 -8.46 9.58 -11.24
C THR A 200 -8.13 10.76 -12.15
N ALA A 201 -6.84 11.08 -12.35
CA ALA A 201 -6.43 12.14 -13.27
C ALA A 201 -6.82 11.83 -14.73
N VAL A 202 -6.66 10.58 -15.17
CA VAL A 202 -7.13 10.11 -16.48
C VAL A 202 -8.65 10.28 -16.61
N ALA A 203 -9.41 9.86 -15.59
CA ALA A 203 -10.86 10.01 -15.57
C ALA A 203 -11.30 11.49 -15.65
N LEU A 204 -10.70 12.36 -14.82
CA LEU A 204 -10.97 13.79 -14.82
C LEU A 204 -10.69 14.46 -16.17
N ALA A 205 -9.59 14.10 -16.83
CA ALA A 205 -9.25 14.60 -18.16
C ALA A 205 -10.29 14.17 -19.21
N GLY A 206 -10.67 12.88 -19.22
CA GLY A 206 -11.67 12.34 -20.17
C GLY A 206 -13.05 12.94 -19.96
N PHE A 207 -13.55 13.03 -18.72
CA PHE A 207 -14.85 13.64 -18.43
C PHE A 207 -14.89 15.15 -18.73
N THR A 208 -13.76 15.84 -18.51
CA THR A 208 -13.65 17.26 -18.86
C THR A 208 -13.70 17.45 -20.39
N ALA A 209 -12.95 16.66 -21.15
CA ALA A 209 -12.92 16.73 -22.61
C ALA A 209 -14.30 16.43 -23.23
N ASN A 210 -15.01 15.46 -22.68
CA ASN A 210 -16.34 15.04 -23.15
C ASN A 210 -17.50 15.85 -22.55
N ARG A 211 -17.21 16.82 -21.65
CA ARG A 211 -18.21 17.61 -20.90
C ARG A 211 -19.21 16.74 -20.11
N ALA A 212 -18.80 15.57 -19.70
CA ALA A 212 -19.58 14.63 -18.87
C ALA A 212 -19.58 15.11 -17.41
N MET A 213 -20.37 16.15 -17.12
CA MET A 213 -20.33 16.85 -15.84
C MET A 213 -20.79 16.02 -14.64
N PRO A 214 -21.80 15.13 -14.73
CA PRO A 214 -22.13 14.23 -13.61
C PRO A 214 -20.95 13.34 -13.22
N ASP A 215 -20.32 12.69 -14.20
CA ASP A 215 -19.18 11.80 -13.99
C ASP A 215 -17.93 12.59 -13.52
N LEU A 216 -17.79 13.85 -14.00
CA LEU A 216 -16.74 14.75 -13.51
C LEU A 216 -16.91 15.09 -12.02
N ALA A 217 -18.15 15.30 -11.55
CA ALA A 217 -18.43 15.55 -10.14
C ALA A 217 -18.07 14.32 -9.29
N GLU A 218 -18.41 13.13 -9.77
CA GLU A 218 -18.10 11.86 -9.11
C GLU A 218 -16.58 11.60 -9.05
N ALA A 219 -15.86 11.83 -10.15
CA ALA A 219 -14.40 11.73 -10.17
C ALA A 219 -13.71 12.73 -9.21
N LEU A 220 -14.27 13.94 -9.05
CA LEU A 220 -13.79 14.91 -8.07
C LEU A 220 -14.05 14.46 -6.62
N GLN A 221 -15.13 13.72 -6.35
CA GLN A 221 -15.36 13.12 -5.01
C GLN A 221 -14.30 12.05 -4.71
N VAL A 222 -14.01 11.16 -5.66
CA VAL A 222 -12.94 10.16 -5.52
C VAL A 222 -11.58 10.83 -5.31
N ARG A 223 -11.31 11.92 -6.04
CA ARG A 223 -10.08 12.72 -5.83
C ARG A 223 -10.03 13.29 -4.41
N ALA A 224 -11.12 13.84 -3.89
CA ALA A 224 -11.17 14.36 -2.53
C ALA A 224 -10.91 13.26 -1.49
N GLU A 225 -11.42 12.05 -1.71
CA GLU A 225 -11.20 10.92 -0.82
C GLU A 225 -9.73 10.46 -0.82
N ILE A 226 -9.09 10.42 -1.99
CA ILE A 226 -7.65 10.13 -2.13
C ILE A 226 -6.82 11.17 -1.38
N ASP A 227 -7.07 12.47 -1.60
CA ASP A 227 -6.34 13.55 -0.95
C ASP A 227 -6.52 13.51 0.59
N LEU A 228 -7.72 13.17 1.09
CA LEU A 228 -7.97 12.94 2.52
C LEU A 228 -7.15 11.77 3.07
N ALA A 229 -7.06 10.67 2.31
CA ALA A 229 -6.28 9.49 2.71
C ALA A 229 -4.77 9.77 2.73
N MET A 230 -4.29 10.65 1.84
CA MET A 230 -2.91 11.15 1.83
C MET A 230 -2.62 12.14 2.98
N GLY A 231 -3.64 12.70 3.60
CA GLY A 231 -3.49 13.72 4.64
C GLY A 231 -3.40 15.15 4.11
N ASP A 232 -3.85 15.39 2.88
CA ASP A 232 -3.80 16.68 2.16
C ASP A 232 -5.17 17.38 2.14
N PRO A 233 -5.59 18.04 3.25
CA PRO A 233 -6.93 18.61 3.35
C PRO A 233 -7.17 19.81 2.42
N GLY A 234 -6.12 20.44 1.88
CA GLY A 234 -6.22 21.57 0.95
C GLY A 234 -6.83 21.15 -0.39
N PRO A 235 -6.13 20.27 -1.14
CA PRO A 235 -6.64 19.69 -2.38
C PRO A 235 -7.99 19.00 -2.20
N ALA A 236 -8.16 18.22 -1.12
CA ALA A 236 -9.41 17.53 -0.80
C ALA A 236 -10.61 18.48 -0.73
N SER A 237 -10.50 19.58 0.02
CA SER A 237 -11.56 20.58 0.14
C SER A 237 -11.85 21.29 -1.19
N TRP A 238 -10.83 21.54 -2.01
CA TRP A 238 -11.02 22.13 -3.35
C TRP A 238 -11.82 21.19 -4.27
N ALA A 239 -11.44 19.92 -4.32
CA ALA A 239 -12.10 18.90 -5.14
C ALA A 239 -13.55 18.69 -4.69
N ALA A 240 -13.80 18.54 -3.38
CA ALA A 240 -15.12 18.37 -2.80
C ALA A 240 -16.04 19.56 -3.11
N ARG A 241 -15.59 20.80 -2.89
CA ARG A 241 -16.36 22.00 -3.22
C ARG A 241 -16.68 22.14 -4.71
N ARG A 242 -15.75 21.73 -5.58
CA ARG A 242 -15.98 21.76 -7.03
C ARG A 242 -17.02 20.72 -7.42
N ALA A 243 -16.96 19.51 -6.86
CA ALA A 243 -17.95 18.45 -7.05
C ALA A 243 -19.35 18.91 -6.61
N ALA A 244 -19.47 19.46 -5.40
CA ALA A 244 -20.74 19.98 -4.87
C ALA A 244 -21.35 21.06 -5.78
N ARG A 245 -20.55 22.01 -6.26
CA ARG A 245 -21.04 23.07 -7.18
C ARG A 245 -21.52 22.52 -8.52
N ILE A 246 -20.83 21.52 -9.09
CA ILE A 246 -21.25 20.90 -10.35
C ILE A 246 -22.56 20.16 -10.15
N ALA A 247 -22.69 19.37 -9.08
CA ALA A 247 -23.89 18.60 -8.76
C ALA A 247 -25.10 19.52 -8.49
N ALA A 248 -24.93 20.55 -7.65
CA ALA A 248 -25.98 21.51 -7.31
C ALA A 248 -26.51 22.28 -8.55
N LYS A 249 -25.63 22.72 -9.46
CA LYS A 249 -26.04 23.38 -10.71
C LYS A 249 -26.92 22.49 -11.61
N ARG A 250 -26.93 21.18 -11.38
CA ARG A 250 -27.71 20.19 -12.14
C ARG A 250 -28.90 19.63 -11.38
N GLY A 251 -29.18 20.16 -10.19
CA GLY A 251 -30.26 19.67 -9.34
C GLY A 251 -30.01 18.27 -8.77
N ASN A 252 -28.74 17.79 -8.77
CA ASN A 252 -28.39 16.52 -8.14
C ASN A 252 -28.01 16.75 -6.67
N ASP A 253 -29.02 16.92 -5.83
CA ASP A 253 -28.86 17.22 -4.40
C ASP A 253 -28.16 16.07 -3.65
N ARG A 254 -28.36 14.81 -4.10
CA ARG A 254 -27.68 13.65 -3.49
C ARG A 254 -26.16 13.77 -3.65
N ALA A 255 -25.68 13.97 -4.88
CA ALA A 255 -24.25 14.07 -5.16
C ALA A 255 -23.65 15.33 -4.52
N ALA A 256 -24.39 16.45 -4.49
CA ALA A 256 -23.95 17.68 -3.81
C ALA A 256 -23.77 17.45 -2.31
N THR A 257 -24.73 16.80 -1.65
CA THR A 257 -24.69 16.52 -0.21
C THR A 257 -23.57 15.53 0.17
N VAL A 258 -23.31 14.50 -0.65
CA VAL A 258 -22.17 13.60 -0.47
C VAL A 258 -20.84 14.36 -0.60
N ALA A 259 -20.72 15.27 -1.57
CA ALA A 259 -19.50 16.08 -1.70
C ALA A 259 -19.26 17.00 -0.50
N GLU A 260 -20.32 17.54 0.13
CA GLU A 260 -20.24 18.33 1.37
C GLU A 260 -19.65 17.49 2.54
N LEU A 261 -19.88 16.17 2.57
CA LEU A 261 -19.29 15.28 3.58
C LEU A 261 -17.76 15.23 3.48
N PHE A 262 -17.23 15.16 2.26
CA PHE A 262 -15.78 15.18 2.04
C PHE A 262 -15.18 16.56 2.38
N GLU A 263 -15.88 17.64 2.08
CA GLU A 263 -15.45 18.99 2.51
C GLU A 263 -15.38 19.11 4.03
N LEU A 264 -16.38 18.60 4.74
CA LEU A 264 -16.40 18.61 6.20
C LEU A 264 -15.26 17.78 6.81
N ARG A 265 -14.97 16.60 6.24
CA ARG A 265 -13.80 15.78 6.62
C ARG A 265 -12.49 16.54 6.41
N ALA A 266 -12.35 17.23 5.28
CA ALA A 266 -11.16 18.04 5.01
C ALA A 266 -11.03 19.21 6.00
N HIS A 267 -12.15 19.82 6.38
CA HIS A 267 -12.16 20.90 7.38
C HIS A 267 -11.72 20.38 8.76
N ALA A 268 -12.19 19.20 9.17
CA ALA A 268 -11.84 18.59 10.44
C ALA A 268 -10.32 18.27 10.53
N LEU A 269 -9.69 17.85 9.42
CA LEU A 269 -8.24 17.57 9.35
C LEU A 269 -7.37 18.85 9.39
N ARG A 270 -7.90 20.02 9.03
CA ARG A 270 -7.17 21.31 9.05
C ARG A 270 -7.08 21.95 10.43
N ARG A 271 -7.72 21.42 11.44
CA ARG A 271 -7.72 22.04 12.77
C ARG A 271 -6.29 22.20 13.30
N PRO A 272 -5.85 23.42 13.63
CA PRO A 272 -4.54 23.63 14.22
C PRO A 272 -4.47 22.93 15.58
N THR A 273 -3.43 22.12 15.78
CA THR A 273 -3.20 21.38 17.01
C THR A 273 -2.48 22.21 18.10
N SER A 274 -1.99 23.42 17.79
CA SER A 274 -1.04 24.14 18.65
C SER A 274 -1.28 25.62 18.92
N ASP A 275 -2.04 26.39 18.10
CA ASP A 275 -2.01 27.85 18.18
C ASP A 275 -3.32 28.54 18.59
N GLY A 276 -4.37 27.81 18.95
CA GLY A 276 -5.64 28.35 19.38
C GLY A 276 -5.89 28.15 20.87
N SER A 277 -6.60 29.12 21.53
CA SER A 277 -7.09 28.89 22.89
C SER A 277 -8.02 27.66 22.93
N ALA A 278 -8.02 26.92 24.04
CA ALA A 278 -8.88 25.74 24.22
C ALA A 278 -10.37 26.07 23.96
N ALA A 279 -10.81 27.29 24.27
CA ALA A 279 -12.15 27.78 23.98
C ALA A 279 -12.40 27.91 22.46
N SER A 280 -11.44 28.39 21.68
CA SER A 280 -11.55 28.50 20.22
C SER A 280 -11.63 27.12 19.58
N GLN A 281 -10.77 26.19 19.98
CA GLN A 281 -10.78 24.79 19.50
C GLN A 281 -12.12 24.10 19.80
N ARG A 282 -12.64 24.28 21.02
CA ARG A 282 -13.95 23.76 21.41
C ARG A 282 -15.09 24.34 20.55
N ASN A 283 -15.09 25.64 20.30
CA ASN A 283 -16.13 26.28 19.49
C ASN A 283 -16.11 25.81 18.03
N HIS A 284 -14.91 25.62 17.44
CA HIS A 284 -14.77 25.04 16.10
C HIS A 284 -15.30 23.59 16.05
N ALA A 285 -14.95 22.78 17.05
CA ALA A 285 -15.41 21.40 17.14
C ALA A 285 -16.93 21.31 17.26
N LEU A 286 -17.58 22.17 18.09
CA LEU A 286 -19.03 22.24 18.21
C LEU A 286 -19.71 22.72 16.92
N GLY A 287 -19.06 23.62 16.17
CA GLY A 287 -19.52 24.07 14.86
C GLY A 287 -19.52 22.92 13.83
N ASP A 288 -18.45 22.11 13.82
CA ASP A 288 -18.35 20.95 12.95
C ASP A 288 -19.33 19.85 13.34
N ALA A 289 -19.53 19.61 14.64
CA ALA A 289 -20.53 18.65 15.14
C ALA A 289 -21.93 18.99 14.66
N ARG A 290 -22.31 20.26 14.71
CA ARG A 290 -23.62 20.72 14.25
C ARG A 290 -23.78 20.50 12.75
N ARG A 291 -22.78 20.92 11.95
CA ARG A 291 -22.79 20.71 10.50
C ARG A 291 -22.86 19.24 10.13
N ALA A 292 -22.10 18.39 10.84
CA ALA A 292 -22.11 16.94 10.63
C ALA A 292 -23.48 16.33 10.95
N GLY A 293 -24.14 16.80 12.01
CA GLY A 293 -25.49 16.37 12.39
C GLY A 293 -26.53 16.73 11.32
N GLU A 294 -26.56 18.00 10.90
CA GLU A 294 -27.47 18.49 9.84
C GLU A 294 -27.25 17.74 8.52
N LEU A 295 -26.00 17.46 8.19
CA LEU A 295 -25.64 16.71 6.98
C LEU A 295 -26.10 15.26 7.07
N ALA A 296 -25.94 14.62 8.24
CA ALA A 296 -26.40 13.26 8.47
C ALA A 296 -27.93 13.12 8.33
N ASP A 297 -28.70 14.11 8.81
CA ASP A 297 -30.17 14.14 8.65
C ASP A 297 -30.59 14.27 7.19
N ARG A 298 -29.93 15.15 6.43
CA ARG A 298 -30.17 15.30 4.98
C ARG A 298 -29.87 14.03 4.21
N LEU A 299 -28.71 13.39 4.46
CA LEU A 299 -28.30 12.14 3.83
C LEU A 299 -29.26 10.99 4.18
N SER A 300 -29.73 10.93 5.45
CA SER A 300 -30.70 9.94 5.88
C SER A 300 -32.05 10.12 5.19
N ALA A 301 -32.53 11.36 5.06
CA ALA A 301 -33.77 11.67 4.35
C ALA A 301 -33.72 11.29 2.85
N MET A 302 -32.50 11.30 2.27
CA MET A 302 -32.27 10.85 0.88
C MET A 302 -32.07 9.34 0.75
N GLY A 303 -32.14 8.55 1.85
CA GLY A 303 -31.90 7.11 1.84
C GLY A 303 -30.42 6.71 1.74
N LEU A 304 -29.48 7.63 1.90
CA LEU A 304 -28.01 7.40 1.84
C LEU A 304 -27.52 6.95 3.23
N THR A 305 -27.86 5.73 3.62
CA THR A 305 -27.68 5.22 5.00
C THR A 305 -26.22 5.13 5.44
N GLU A 306 -25.29 4.71 4.56
CA GLU A 306 -23.86 4.60 4.86
C GLU A 306 -23.20 5.99 4.98
N ASP A 307 -23.53 6.93 4.08
CA ASP A 307 -23.02 8.30 4.13
C ASP A 307 -23.57 9.06 5.35
N ALA A 308 -24.86 8.85 5.68
CA ALA A 308 -25.47 9.38 6.88
C ALA A 308 -24.79 8.84 8.15
N LEU A 309 -24.42 7.57 8.17
CA LEU A 309 -23.70 6.96 9.28
C LEU A 309 -22.29 7.54 9.38
N ALA A 310 -21.59 7.72 8.26
CA ALA A 310 -20.27 8.37 8.23
C ALA A 310 -20.33 9.81 8.78
N ALA A 311 -21.34 10.58 8.39
CA ALA A 311 -21.58 11.94 8.92
C ALA A 311 -21.89 11.93 10.42
N ARG A 312 -22.69 10.96 10.91
CA ARG A 312 -22.96 10.80 12.36
C ARG A 312 -21.70 10.44 13.15
N LEU A 313 -20.83 9.60 12.61
CA LEU A 313 -19.54 9.29 13.25
C LEU A 313 -18.66 10.55 13.35
N LEU A 314 -18.62 11.39 12.31
CA LEU A 314 -17.93 12.69 12.37
C LEU A 314 -18.53 13.63 13.41
N GLN A 315 -19.88 13.65 13.55
CA GLN A 315 -20.56 14.40 14.60
C GLN A 315 -20.06 13.97 15.98
N VAL A 316 -20.10 12.66 16.26
CA VAL A 316 -19.65 12.10 17.55
C VAL A 316 -18.16 12.42 17.80
N GLU A 317 -17.31 12.33 16.77
CA GLU A 317 -15.89 12.69 16.86
C GLU A 317 -15.71 14.14 17.27
N ALA A 318 -16.41 15.06 16.61
CA ALA A 318 -16.31 16.48 16.88
C ALA A 318 -16.88 16.84 18.28
N GLU A 319 -17.97 16.21 18.71
CA GLU A 319 -18.54 16.38 20.06
C GLU A 319 -17.56 15.86 21.13
N LEU A 320 -16.91 14.73 20.88
CA LEU A 320 -15.89 14.18 21.77
C LEU A 320 -14.65 15.09 21.84
N ASP A 321 -14.20 15.64 20.71
CA ASP A 321 -13.09 16.60 20.68
C ASP A 321 -13.42 17.86 21.48
N ALA A 322 -14.64 18.36 21.35
CA ALA A 322 -15.12 19.52 22.14
C ALA A 322 -15.18 19.23 23.65
N ALA A 323 -15.54 18.00 24.01
CA ALA A 323 -15.65 17.58 25.41
C ALA A 323 -14.26 17.35 26.07
N THR A 324 -13.28 16.84 25.27
CA THR A 324 -11.95 16.46 25.78
C THR A 324 -10.87 17.54 25.54
N GLY A 325 -11.20 18.64 24.88
CA GLY A 325 -10.22 19.68 24.50
C GLY A 325 -9.12 19.16 23.58
N GLY A 326 -9.40 18.12 22.79
CA GLY A 326 -8.45 17.45 21.89
C GLY A 326 -7.39 16.59 22.60
N SER A 327 -7.37 16.56 23.93
CA SER A 327 -6.43 15.76 24.73
C SER A 327 -7.13 14.60 25.43
N PRO A 328 -6.61 13.37 25.33
CA PRO A 328 -7.15 12.23 26.09
C PRO A 328 -7.01 12.36 27.60
N ARG A 329 -6.17 13.30 28.09
CA ARG A 329 -5.85 13.47 29.51
C ARG A 329 -6.79 14.42 30.29
N SER A 330 -7.57 15.27 29.63
CA SER A 330 -8.35 16.29 30.34
C SER A 330 -9.63 15.76 31.01
N ALA A 331 -9.99 14.51 30.78
CA ALA A 331 -11.20 13.90 31.33
C ALA A 331 -11.05 13.37 32.78
N SER A 332 -9.84 13.34 33.35
CA SER A 332 -9.60 12.75 34.69
C SER A 332 -9.82 13.68 35.87
N ASN A 333 -10.11 14.97 35.66
CA ASN A 333 -10.38 15.92 36.75
C ASN A 333 -11.77 16.56 36.59
N GLY A 334 -12.80 15.90 37.10
CA GLY A 334 -14.03 16.54 37.47
C GLY A 334 -15.25 16.41 36.59
N ALA A 335 -15.62 15.22 36.18
CA ALA A 335 -16.98 14.96 35.68
C ALA A 335 -17.57 13.69 36.30
N GLU A 336 -17.86 13.70 37.58
CA GLU A 336 -19.00 12.98 38.13
C GLU A 336 -20.28 13.70 37.68
N GLY A 337 -20.69 13.45 36.44
CA GLY A 337 -21.88 14.02 35.84
C GLY A 337 -22.06 13.45 34.44
N THR A 338 -23.11 12.67 34.25
CA THR A 338 -23.65 12.16 32.99
C THR A 338 -23.37 13.13 31.81
N SER A 339 -22.34 12.86 31.01
CA SER A 339 -22.10 13.61 29.76
C SER A 339 -23.33 13.53 28.87
N PRO A 340 -23.93 14.67 28.44
CA PRO A 340 -25.14 14.69 27.64
C PRO A 340 -24.89 14.18 26.21
N GLY A 341 -24.75 12.88 26.02
CA GLY A 341 -24.48 12.24 24.71
C GLY A 341 -23.95 10.84 24.80
N GLY A 342 -23.48 10.40 25.96
CA GLY A 342 -22.75 9.14 26.13
C GLY A 342 -23.44 7.88 25.60
N SER A 343 -24.77 7.73 25.76
CA SER A 343 -25.52 6.58 25.22
C SER A 343 -25.70 6.69 23.71
N THR A 344 -26.01 7.89 23.20
CA THR A 344 -26.18 8.15 21.77
C THR A 344 -24.85 7.97 21.02
N TRP A 345 -23.74 8.46 21.56
CA TRP A 345 -22.41 8.28 20.98
C TRP A 345 -22.03 6.79 20.86
N ARG A 346 -22.21 6.03 21.96
CA ARG A 346 -21.96 4.58 21.97
C ARG A 346 -22.87 3.83 21.00
N SER A 347 -24.15 4.19 20.90
CA SER A 347 -25.06 3.56 19.96
C SER A 347 -24.70 3.83 18.50
N THR A 348 -24.29 5.06 18.18
CA THR A 348 -23.79 5.44 16.83
C THR A 348 -22.52 4.68 16.47
N ALA A 349 -21.54 4.65 17.36
CA ALA A 349 -20.32 3.88 17.16
C ALA A 349 -20.61 2.38 17.01
N ALA A 350 -21.52 1.81 17.81
CA ALA A 350 -21.92 0.40 17.68
C ALA A 350 -22.66 0.08 16.37
N ARG A 351 -23.38 1.05 15.78
CA ARG A 351 -23.96 0.89 14.43
C ARG A 351 -22.86 0.87 13.37
N GLY A 352 -21.89 1.80 13.45
CA GLY A 352 -20.75 1.85 12.54
C GLY A 352 -19.92 0.56 12.59
N ASP A 353 -19.81 -0.05 13.75
CA ASP A 353 -19.11 -1.30 14.00
C ASP A 353 -19.69 -2.52 13.22
N ARG A 354 -20.96 -2.45 12.84
CA ARG A 354 -21.67 -3.46 12.05
C ARG A 354 -21.76 -3.13 10.56
N SER A 355 -21.19 -1.99 10.11
CA SER A 355 -21.19 -1.62 8.71
C SER A 355 -20.43 -2.65 7.85
N GLY A 356 -20.92 -2.91 6.65
CA GLY A 356 -20.23 -3.67 5.60
C GLY A 356 -18.96 -2.95 5.12
N ASN A 357 -18.94 -1.61 5.17
CA ASN A 357 -17.82 -0.78 4.74
C ASN A 357 -16.69 -0.80 5.78
N LEU A 358 -15.50 -1.24 5.35
CA LEU A 358 -14.33 -1.34 6.24
C LEU A 358 -13.92 0.02 6.83
N ALA A 359 -13.92 1.09 6.04
CA ALA A 359 -13.50 2.41 6.49
C ALA A 359 -14.43 2.95 7.60
N ILE A 360 -15.76 2.81 7.42
CA ILE A 360 -16.75 3.18 8.44
C ILE A 360 -16.56 2.33 9.70
N ARG A 361 -16.35 1.02 9.55
CA ARG A 361 -16.11 0.11 10.67
C ARG A 361 -14.87 0.48 11.46
N LEU A 362 -13.75 0.78 10.77
CA LEU A 362 -12.51 1.18 11.43
C LEU A 362 -12.64 2.53 12.13
N HIS A 363 -13.31 3.53 11.52
CA HIS A 363 -13.61 4.81 12.15
C HIS A 363 -14.46 4.62 13.42
N ALA A 364 -15.52 3.81 13.36
CA ALA A 364 -16.34 3.47 14.51
C ALA A 364 -15.53 2.81 15.65
N ARG A 365 -14.56 1.93 15.31
CA ARG A 365 -13.64 1.32 16.28
C ARG A 365 -12.73 2.35 16.94
N VAL A 366 -12.23 3.33 16.19
CA VAL A 366 -11.46 4.46 16.75
C VAL A 366 -12.30 5.23 17.75
N LEU A 367 -13.55 5.60 17.38
CA LEU A 367 -14.44 6.35 18.25
C LEU A 367 -14.84 5.54 19.51
N SER A 368 -15.21 4.27 19.35
CA SER A 368 -15.50 3.40 20.50
C SER A 368 -14.32 3.34 21.47
N ALA A 369 -13.11 3.20 20.95
CA ALA A 369 -11.90 3.19 21.78
C ALA A 369 -11.68 4.53 22.49
N ARG A 370 -11.84 5.67 21.80
CA ARG A 370 -11.69 7.00 22.39
C ARG A 370 -12.74 7.27 23.48
N LEU A 371 -13.98 6.81 23.28
CA LEU A 371 -15.05 6.92 24.28
C LEU A 371 -14.74 6.13 25.55
N GLU A 372 -14.23 4.89 25.41
CA GLU A 372 -13.84 4.08 26.57
C GLU A 372 -12.61 4.65 27.29
N LEU A 373 -11.62 5.18 26.54
CA LEU A 373 -10.45 5.86 27.12
C LEU A 373 -10.86 7.12 27.89
N ALA A 374 -11.77 7.93 27.33
CA ALA A 374 -12.31 9.11 28.01
C ALA A 374 -13.13 8.77 29.27
N ALA A 375 -13.74 7.59 29.30
CA ALA A 375 -14.44 7.06 30.47
C ALA A 375 -13.50 6.41 31.51
N GLY A 376 -12.17 6.46 31.32
CA GLY A 376 -11.21 5.86 32.27
C GLY A 376 -11.14 4.32 32.18
N ALA A 377 -11.60 3.71 31.10
CA ALA A 377 -11.62 2.28 30.86
C ALA A 377 -10.63 1.83 29.75
N PRO A 378 -9.30 1.97 29.93
CA PRO A 378 -8.31 1.70 28.90
C PRO A 378 -8.32 0.25 28.40
N ALA A 379 -8.63 -0.71 29.24
CA ALA A 379 -8.73 -2.11 28.83
C ALA A 379 -9.87 -2.35 27.83
N ALA A 380 -11.03 -1.70 28.01
CA ALA A 380 -12.15 -1.74 27.07
C ALA A 380 -11.80 -1.04 25.75
N GLY A 381 -11.16 0.13 25.82
CA GLY A 381 -10.65 0.86 24.65
C GLY A 381 -9.73 -0.01 23.80
N LEU A 382 -8.76 -0.68 24.42
CA LEU A 382 -7.84 -1.59 23.74
C LEU A 382 -8.53 -2.80 23.07
N ILE A 383 -9.68 -3.24 23.55
CA ILE A 383 -10.49 -4.29 22.90
C ILE A 383 -11.01 -3.80 21.55
N HIS A 384 -11.54 -2.58 21.47
CA HIS A 384 -12.04 -2.01 20.21
C HIS A 384 -10.91 -1.83 19.19
N ILE A 385 -9.76 -1.29 19.61
CA ILE A 385 -8.59 -1.12 18.74
C ILE A 385 -8.14 -2.48 18.20
N ARG A 386 -8.05 -3.50 19.07
CA ARG A 386 -7.65 -4.85 18.67
C ARG A 386 -8.56 -5.41 17.59
N ARG A 387 -9.87 -5.32 17.78
CA ARG A 387 -10.86 -5.80 16.82
C ARG A 387 -10.71 -5.10 15.46
N GLY A 388 -10.48 -3.79 15.47
CA GLY A 388 -10.25 -3.03 14.23
C GLY A 388 -9.00 -3.48 13.48
N LEU A 389 -7.87 -3.65 14.18
CA LEU A 389 -6.63 -4.15 13.56
C LEU A 389 -6.75 -5.63 13.10
N ASP A 390 -7.51 -6.46 13.80
CA ASP A 390 -7.77 -7.84 13.36
C ASP A 390 -8.73 -7.87 12.14
N ASP A 391 -9.68 -6.94 12.01
CA ASP A 391 -10.51 -6.76 10.80
C ASP A 391 -9.64 -6.35 9.60
N LEU A 392 -8.74 -5.38 9.80
CA LEU A 392 -7.80 -4.95 8.77
C LEU A 392 -6.84 -6.07 8.36
N ALA A 393 -6.27 -6.80 9.32
CA ALA A 393 -5.36 -7.91 9.01
C ALA A 393 -6.06 -9.01 8.18
N ARG A 394 -7.33 -9.33 8.47
CA ARG A 394 -8.13 -10.27 7.66
C ARG A 394 -8.41 -9.74 6.26
N PHE A 395 -8.63 -8.44 6.12
CA PHE A 395 -8.78 -7.81 4.82
C PHE A 395 -7.48 -7.92 3.99
N GLN A 396 -6.33 -7.59 4.59
CA GLN A 396 -5.02 -7.67 3.94
C GLN A 396 -4.58 -9.10 3.61
N ALA A 397 -4.94 -10.08 4.44
CA ALA A 397 -4.62 -11.49 4.21
C ALA A 397 -5.25 -12.06 2.93
N LYS A 398 -6.27 -11.40 2.37
CA LYS A 398 -6.85 -11.74 1.08
C LYS A 398 -5.94 -11.37 -0.10
N PHE A 399 -4.93 -10.52 0.10
CA PHE A 399 -4.05 -10.02 -0.94
C PHE A 399 -2.80 -10.87 -1.09
N GLY A 400 -2.55 -11.36 -2.29
CA GLY A 400 -1.33 -12.08 -2.67
C GLY A 400 -0.23 -11.16 -3.23
N SER A 401 -0.32 -9.86 -3.00
CA SER A 401 0.66 -8.86 -3.40
C SER A 401 1.14 -8.06 -2.20
N GLN A 402 2.46 -7.86 -2.11
CA GLN A 402 3.06 -7.04 -1.07
C GLN A 402 2.59 -5.59 -1.15
N ASP A 403 2.45 -5.04 -2.36
CA ASP A 403 1.96 -3.68 -2.57
C ASP A 403 0.56 -3.48 -1.99
N LEU A 404 -0.38 -4.41 -2.28
CA LEU A 404 -1.75 -4.35 -1.76
C LEU A 404 -1.78 -4.52 -0.24
N GLN A 405 -0.94 -5.42 0.31
CA GLN A 405 -0.86 -5.62 1.75
C GLN A 405 -0.34 -4.37 2.46
N SER A 406 0.76 -3.79 1.96
CA SER A 406 1.35 -2.57 2.54
C SER A 406 0.48 -1.34 2.32
N GLY A 407 -0.13 -1.20 1.14
CA GLY A 407 -1.05 -0.10 0.84
C GLY A 407 -2.21 -0.04 1.82
N ALA A 408 -2.89 -1.16 2.04
CA ALA A 408 -4.03 -1.24 2.96
C ALA A 408 -3.68 -0.91 4.44
N ALA A 409 -2.38 -0.88 4.80
CA ALA A 409 -1.93 -0.47 6.14
C ALA A 409 -2.35 0.96 6.50
N VAL A 410 -2.53 1.84 5.51
CA VAL A 410 -2.96 3.22 5.71
C VAL A 410 -4.27 3.32 6.51
N HIS A 411 -5.19 2.37 6.31
CA HIS A 411 -6.48 2.33 7.00
C HIS A 411 -6.38 2.02 8.51
N GLY A 412 -5.27 1.40 8.97
CA GLY A 412 -5.04 1.04 10.37
C GLY A 412 -4.20 2.02 11.17
N ARG A 413 -3.67 3.07 10.54
CA ARG A 413 -2.69 3.98 11.15
C ARG A 413 -3.17 4.61 12.46
N GLN A 414 -4.39 5.15 12.46
CA GLN A 414 -4.96 5.77 13.66
C GLN A 414 -5.17 4.76 14.80
N LEU A 415 -5.68 3.57 14.48
CA LEU A 415 -5.87 2.49 15.46
C LEU A 415 -4.54 2.03 16.07
N GLY A 416 -3.52 1.81 15.23
CA GLY A 416 -2.19 1.42 15.68
C GLY A 416 -1.56 2.45 16.61
N ALA A 417 -1.60 3.73 16.21
CA ALA A 417 -1.07 4.85 17.00
C ALA A 417 -1.80 5.01 18.34
N LEU A 418 -3.14 4.92 18.34
CA LEU A 418 -3.94 5.00 19.55
C LEU A 418 -3.64 3.83 20.50
N GLY A 419 -3.54 2.60 19.98
CA GLY A 419 -3.26 1.41 20.77
C GLY A 419 -1.86 1.43 21.40
N LEU A 420 -0.85 1.82 20.63
CA LEU A 420 0.52 1.93 21.13
C LEU A 420 0.65 3.02 22.19
N ARG A 421 0.07 4.21 21.96
CA ARG A 421 0.04 5.29 22.94
C ARG A 421 -0.59 4.84 24.25
N THR A 422 -1.78 4.20 24.19
CA THR A 422 -2.46 3.70 25.39
C THR A 422 -1.62 2.63 26.11
N ALA A 423 -0.95 1.74 25.37
CA ALA A 423 -0.07 0.74 25.96
C ALA A 423 1.15 1.36 26.65
N VAL A 424 1.75 2.39 26.07
CA VAL A 424 2.86 3.17 26.65
C VAL A 424 2.42 3.85 27.95
N GLU A 425 1.22 4.43 27.99
CA GLU A 425 0.66 5.05 29.20
C GLU A 425 0.46 4.05 30.36
N THR A 426 0.17 2.78 30.05
CA THR A 426 0.08 1.73 31.09
C THR A 426 1.45 1.30 31.64
N GLY A 427 2.53 1.57 30.91
CA GLY A 427 3.90 1.15 31.25
C GLY A 427 4.11 -0.37 31.25
N SER A 428 3.13 -1.17 30.81
CA SER A 428 3.20 -2.63 30.83
C SER A 428 4.02 -3.17 29.64
N PRO A 429 5.18 -3.84 29.89
CA PRO A 429 5.97 -4.44 28.81
C PRO A 429 5.20 -5.45 27.96
N ALA A 430 4.28 -6.19 28.56
CA ALA A 430 3.44 -7.16 27.84
C ALA A 430 2.43 -6.47 26.91
N ALA A 431 1.79 -5.40 27.39
CA ALA A 431 0.88 -4.60 26.56
C ALA A 431 1.67 -3.93 25.42
N ILE A 432 2.82 -3.30 25.72
CA ILE A 432 3.66 -2.63 24.72
C ILE A 432 4.10 -3.62 23.64
N LEU A 433 4.63 -4.79 24.00
CA LEU A 433 4.99 -5.83 23.01
C LEU A 433 3.79 -6.21 22.13
N GLN A 434 2.63 -6.46 22.75
CA GLN A 434 1.44 -6.86 22.03
C GLN A 434 0.99 -5.79 21.01
N TRP A 435 1.16 -4.50 21.35
CA TRP A 435 0.79 -3.40 20.48
C TRP A 435 1.85 -3.08 19.43
N LEU A 436 3.13 -3.25 19.73
CA LEU A 436 4.20 -3.20 18.75
C LEU A 436 4.02 -4.27 17.67
N GLU A 437 3.76 -5.50 18.09
CA GLU A 437 3.50 -6.60 17.15
C GLU A 437 2.22 -6.39 16.34
N ARG A 438 1.18 -5.75 16.90
CA ARG A 438 -0.06 -5.46 16.19
C ARG A 438 0.03 -4.26 15.26
N SER A 439 0.71 -3.19 15.66
CA SER A 439 0.87 -2.00 14.80
C SER A 439 1.81 -2.26 13.62
N ARG A 440 2.86 -3.07 13.84
CA ARG A 440 3.76 -3.56 12.79
C ARG A 440 3.18 -4.77 12.05
N ALA A 441 2.23 -5.46 12.63
CA ALA A 441 1.65 -6.73 12.19
C ALA A 441 0.80 -6.63 10.95
N VAL A 442 0.48 -5.43 10.54
CA VAL A 442 -0.25 -5.22 9.29
C VAL A 442 0.51 -5.84 8.11
N THR A 443 1.83 -6.01 8.24
CA THR A 443 2.67 -6.56 7.18
C THR A 443 3.54 -7.74 7.65
N THR A 444 3.82 -7.87 8.94
CA THR A 444 4.70 -8.92 9.47
C THR A 444 3.97 -10.21 9.87
N ARG A 445 2.65 -10.13 10.12
CA ARG A 445 1.79 -11.29 10.47
C ARG A 445 1.19 -12.01 9.27
N LEU A 446 1.39 -11.49 8.08
CA LEU A 446 0.89 -12.09 6.84
C LEU A 446 1.91 -13.09 6.31
N ALA A 447 1.42 -14.19 5.73
CA ALA A 447 2.27 -15.15 5.04
C ALA A 447 3.12 -14.45 3.97
N ALA A 448 4.35 -14.90 3.80
CA ALA A 448 5.22 -14.39 2.74
C ALA A 448 4.54 -14.56 1.38
N VAL A 449 4.40 -13.45 0.66
CA VAL A 449 3.82 -13.45 -0.68
C VAL A 449 4.94 -13.71 -1.67
N ARG A 450 4.79 -14.79 -2.44
CA ARG A 450 5.63 -15.05 -3.60
C ARG A 450 4.86 -14.59 -4.84
N PRO A 451 5.43 -13.70 -5.67
CA PRO A 451 4.83 -13.39 -6.96
C PRO A 451 4.63 -14.68 -7.76
N PRO A 452 3.53 -14.84 -8.51
CA PRO A 452 3.32 -16.00 -9.34
C PRO A 452 4.43 -16.11 -10.39
N SER A 453 4.85 -17.34 -10.72
CA SER A 453 5.70 -17.63 -11.87
C SER A 453 4.88 -17.38 -13.15
N ASP A 454 4.92 -16.16 -13.66
CA ASP A 454 4.21 -15.75 -14.86
C ASP A 454 5.25 -15.45 -15.96
N PRO A 455 5.24 -16.21 -17.10
CA PRO A 455 6.15 -15.94 -18.21
C PRO A 455 6.08 -14.53 -18.75
N ALA A 456 4.90 -13.90 -18.73
CA ALA A 456 4.73 -12.52 -19.16
C ALA A 456 5.36 -11.52 -18.16
N LEU A 457 5.33 -11.83 -16.85
CA LEU A 457 6.06 -11.06 -15.84
C LEU A 457 7.57 -11.12 -16.07
N ALA A 458 8.11 -12.31 -16.37
CA ALA A 458 9.52 -12.49 -16.68
C ALA A 458 9.94 -11.72 -17.95
N ALA A 459 9.10 -11.69 -18.98
CA ALA A 459 9.34 -10.91 -20.20
C ALA A 459 9.31 -9.38 -19.95
N ASP A 460 8.37 -8.90 -19.12
CA ASP A 460 8.29 -7.51 -18.71
C ASP A 460 9.50 -7.08 -17.87
N LEU A 461 9.98 -7.91 -16.94
CA LEU A 461 11.20 -7.69 -16.17
C LEU A 461 12.44 -7.63 -17.06
N GLY A 462 12.55 -8.53 -18.07
CA GLY A 462 13.62 -8.48 -19.07
C GLY A 462 13.60 -7.16 -19.88
N SER A 463 12.41 -6.75 -20.31
CA SER A 463 12.23 -5.46 -21.03
C SER A 463 12.59 -4.26 -20.16
N LEU A 464 12.23 -4.30 -18.85
CA LEU A 464 12.56 -3.25 -17.89
C LEU A 464 14.06 -3.14 -17.68
N ARG A 465 14.81 -4.25 -17.57
CA ARG A 465 16.28 -4.24 -17.45
C ARG A 465 16.91 -3.49 -18.62
N VAL A 466 16.52 -3.84 -19.84
CA VAL A 466 17.05 -3.18 -21.05
C VAL A 466 16.72 -1.69 -21.10
N ALA A 467 15.47 -1.32 -20.81
CA ALA A 467 15.04 0.07 -20.82
C ALA A 467 15.74 0.90 -19.73
N PHE A 468 15.87 0.34 -18.54
CA PHE A 468 16.53 0.97 -17.39
C PHE A 468 18.02 1.19 -17.66
N ASP A 469 18.73 0.18 -18.17
CA ASP A 469 20.17 0.30 -18.48
C ASP A 469 20.41 1.35 -19.56
N ARG A 470 19.62 1.40 -20.62
CA ARG A 470 19.70 2.45 -21.66
C ARG A 470 19.45 3.84 -21.08
N ALA A 471 18.46 4.00 -20.20
CA ALA A 471 18.17 5.28 -19.55
C ALA A 471 19.36 5.71 -18.66
N ARG A 472 19.95 4.78 -17.91
CA ARG A 472 21.15 5.01 -17.10
C ARG A 472 22.35 5.41 -17.96
N GLN A 473 22.63 4.70 -19.05
CA GLN A 473 23.74 5.04 -19.98
C GLN A 473 23.55 6.42 -20.61
N ALA A 474 22.32 6.77 -20.99
CA ALA A 474 22.01 8.12 -21.49
C ALA A 474 22.29 9.19 -20.41
N ALA A 475 21.88 8.97 -19.17
CA ALA A 475 22.13 9.87 -18.06
C ALA A 475 23.62 10.03 -17.74
N LEU A 476 24.41 8.95 -17.75
CA LEU A 476 25.87 8.98 -17.58
C LEU A 476 26.56 9.76 -18.72
N ALA A 477 25.99 9.72 -19.93
CA ALA A 477 26.47 10.54 -21.08
C ALA A 477 25.95 11.98 -21.03
N GLY A 478 25.33 12.43 -19.93
CA GLY A 478 24.75 13.77 -19.75
C GLY A 478 23.54 14.06 -20.64
N ARG A 479 22.85 13.00 -21.14
CA ARG A 479 21.67 13.11 -21.99
C ARG A 479 20.45 12.63 -21.23
N ARG A 480 19.34 13.35 -21.36
CA ARG A 480 18.03 12.92 -20.87
C ARG A 480 17.21 12.38 -22.03
N ASP A 481 16.63 11.19 -21.85
CA ASP A 481 15.76 10.57 -22.86
C ASP A 481 14.36 10.33 -22.25
N PRO A 482 13.43 11.27 -22.46
CA PRO A 482 12.06 11.17 -21.91
C PRO A 482 11.29 9.94 -22.39
N ALA A 483 11.59 9.42 -23.59
CA ALA A 483 10.93 8.23 -24.11
C ALA A 483 11.35 6.97 -23.34
N LEU A 484 12.64 6.85 -23.01
CA LEU A 484 13.15 5.77 -22.16
C LEU A 484 12.64 5.89 -20.72
N GLU A 485 12.61 7.09 -20.14
CA GLU A 485 12.04 7.33 -18.82
C GLU A 485 10.56 6.91 -18.77
N HIS A 486 9.77 7.31 -19.77
CA HIS A 486 8.38 6.90 -19.90
C HIS A 486 8.22 5.38 -20.05
N ARG A 487 9.09 4.74 -20.85
CA ARG A 487 9.07 3.29 -21.04
C ARG A 487 9.38 2.53 -19.76
N VAL A 488 10.34 3.01 -18.95
CA VAL A 488 10.66 2.44 -17.63
C VAL A 488 9.45 2.55 -16.70
N ALA A 489 8.80 3.72 -16.65
CA ALA A 489 7.62 3.93 -15.81
C ALA A 489 6.44 3.01 -16.23
N GLU A 490 6.19 2.89 -17.55
CA GLU A 490 5.17 2.00 -18.11
C GLU A 490 5.41 0.54 -17.75
N LEU A 491 6.65 0.05 -17.91
CA LEU A 491 7.01 -1.32 -17.57
C LEU A 491 6.89 -1.59 -16.07
N ARG A 492 7.34 -0.67 -15.21
CA ARG A 492 7.15 -0.75 -13.76
C ARG A 492 5.66 -0.83 -13.38
N HIS A 493 4.83 0.03 -13.96
CA HIS A 493 3.38 0.00 -13.73
C HIS A 493 2.78 -1.35 -14.15
N ARG A 494 3.17 -1.88 -15.30
CA ARG A 494 2.68 -3.15 -15.84
C ARG A 494 3.08 -4.35 -14.96
N ILE A 495 4.32 -4.41 -14.49
CA ILE A 495 4.83 -5.42 -13.56
C ILE A 495 4.04 -5.38 -12.24
N ARG A 496 3.88 -4.20 -11.65
CA ARG A 496 3.12 -4.02 -10.41
C ARG A 496 1.67 -4.45 -10.56
N SER A 497 0.99 -3.99 -11.61
CA SER A 497 -0.42 -4.31 -11.82
C SER A 497 -0.67 -5.80 -12.03
N ARG A 498 0.27 -6.56 -12.61
CA ARG A 498 0.21 -8.03 -12.66
C ARG A 498 0.30 -8.66 -11.27
N SER A 499 1.18 -8.16 -10.41
CA SER A 499 1.31 -8.67 -9.04
C SER A 499 0.03 -8.47 -8.20
N TRP A 500 -0.76 -7.44 -8.46
CA TRP A 500 -2.00 -7.15 -7.74
C TRP A 500 -3.12 -8.16 -7.97
N THR A 501 -3.02 -8.98 -9.01
CA THR A 501 -4.06 -9.97 -9.36
C THR A 501 -3.95 -11.27 -8.56
N ALA A 502 -2.91 -11.43 -7.75
CA ALA A 502 -2.69 -12.60 -6.92
C ALA A 502 -3.54 -12.57 -5.65
N GLY A 503 -4.26 -13.67 -5.39
CA GLY A 503 -4.98 -13.87 -4.13
C GLY A 503 -4.05 -14.27 -3.00
N GLY A 504 -4.33 -13.84 -1.77
CA GLY A 504 -3.60 -14.22 -0.56
C GLY A 504 -4.13 -15.52 0.07
N SER A 505 -3.38 -16.03 1.05
CA SER A 505 -3.75 -17.27 1.77
C SER A 505 -4.93 -17.09 2.75
N GLY A 506 -5.29 -15.85 3.08
CA GLY A 506 -6.26 -15.55 4.14
C GLY A 506 -5.74 -15.80 5.57
N ALA A 507 -4.53 -16.31 5.72
CA ALA A 507 -3.94 -16.64 7.03
C ALA A 507 -3.36 -15.39 7.72
N VAL A 508 -3.64 -15.26 9.02
CA VAL A 508 -3.12 -14.19 9.88
C VAL A 508 -2.53 -14.82 11.13
N ASP A 509 -1.24 -14.61 11.36
CA ASP A 509 -0.56 -15.11 12.55
C ASP A 509 -0.98 -14.35 13.81
N ARG A 510 -0.97 -15.05 14.94
CA ARG A 510 -1.24 -14.42 16.25
C ARG A 510 -0.02 -13.62 16.71
N PRO A 511 -0.22 -12.44 17.34
CA PRO A 511 0.88 -11.68 17.95
C PRO A 511 1.62 -12.51 18.99
N LEU A 512 2.94 -12.38 19.03
CA LEU A 512 3.79 -13.04 20.00
C LEU A 512 3.46 -12.57 21.44
N ALA A 513 3.22 -13.52 22.34
CA ALA A 513 3.07 -13.23 23.76
C ALA A 513 4.44 -13.03 24.43
N LEU A 514 4.54 -12.11 25.39
CA LEU A 514 5.78 -11.85 26.12
C LEU A 514 6.35 -13.11 26.80
N SER A 515 5.47 -13.96 27.34
CA SER A 515 5.86 -15.24 27.93
C SER A 515 6.53 -16.20 26.93
N ALA A 516 6.04 -16.21 25.68
CA ALA A 516 6.63 -17.02 24.60
C ALA A 516 7.99 -16.46 24.18
N ALA A 517 8.13 -15.13 24.02
CA ALA A 517 9.42 -14.50 23.75
C ALA A 517 10.46 -14.84 24.82
N ARG A 518 10.10 -14.70 26.10
CA ARG A 518 11.01 -15.03 27.21
C ARG A 518 11.39 -16.51 27.30
N ARG A 519 10.46 -17.44 27.00
CA ARG A 519 10.79 -18.87 26.93
C ARG A 519 11.78 -19.17 25.80
N ALA A 520 11.61 -18.57 24.64
CA ALA A 520 12.56 -18.73 23.55
C ALA A 520 13.95 -18.18 23.90
N LEU A 521 14.02 -17.02 24.54
CA LEU A 521 15.28 -16.42 25.02
C LEU A 521 15.93 -17.27 26.13
N ALA A 522 15.16 -17.98 26.94
CA ALA A 522 15.72 -18.89 27.95
C ALA A 522 16.49 -20.06 27.35
N ALA A 523 16.16 -20.49 26.12
CA ALA A 523 16.94 -21.46 25.38
C ALA A 523 18.24 -20.88 24.78
N HIS A 524 18.44 -19.55 24.88
CA HIS A 524 19.59 -18.84 24.32
C HIS A 524 20.18 -17.89 25.37
N PRO A 525 20.91 -18.40 26.35
CA PRO A 525 21.44 -17.65 27.47
C PRO A 525 22.26 -16.43 27.01
N GLY A 526 22.09 -15.32 27.69
CA GLY A 526 22.79 -14.07 27.38
C GLY A 526 22.19 -13.24 26.24
N THR A 527 21.23 -13.78 25.47
CA THR A 527 20.62 -13.04 24.35
C THR A 527 19.55 -12.06 24.85
N SER A 528 19.57 -10.84 24.32
CA SER A 528 18.59 -9.79 24.59
C SER A 528 17.88 -9.35 23.30
N VAL A 529 16.60 -8.97 23.42
CA VAL A 529 15.88 -8.23 22.38
C VAL A 529 15.74 -6.78 22.82
N LEU A 530 16.16 -5.87 21.97
CA LEU A 530 15.96 -4.42 22.12
C LEU A 530 15.01 -3.93 21.03
N ALA A 531 13.74 -3.73 21.37
CA ALA A 531 12.75 -3.18 20.44
C ALA A 531 12.66 -1.67 20.62
N LEU A 532 13.02 -0.94 19.56
CA LEU A 532 12.92 0.51 19.47
C LEU A 532 11.64 0.89 18.72
N PHE A 533 11.01 1.98 19.15
CA PHE A 533 9.79 2.48 18.52
C PHE A 533 9.57 3.96 18.86
N HIS A 534 8.82 4.62 18.00
CA HIS A 534 8.55 6.04 18.08
C HIS A 534 7.09 6.30 18.46
N GLY A 535 6.85 7.33 19.27
CA GLY A 535 5.49 7.71 19.66
C GLY A 535 5.46 8.93 20.56
N THR A 536 4.44 9.77 20.43
CA THR A 536 4.23 10.97 21.28
C THR A 536 5.43 11.93 21.33
N GLY A 537 6.18 12.03 20.21
CA GLY A 537 7.35 12.93 20.11
C GLY A 537 8.64 12.40 20.76
N HIS A 538 8.63 11.18 21.26
CA HIS A 538 9.78 10.55 21.92
C HIS A 538 10.09 9.20 21.30
N ASP A 539 11.34 8.80 21.48
CA ASP A 539 11.80 7.44 21.27
C ASP A 539 11.52 6.61 22.50
N HIS A 540 11.28 5.34 22.31
CA HIS A 540 10.97 4.37 23.34
C HIS A 540 11.73 3.08 23.10
N ALA A 541 12.08 2.38 24.18
CA ALA A 541 12.71 1.06 24.14
C ALA A 541 11.92 0.05 24.97
N LEU A 542 11.79 -1.16 24.43
CA LEU A 542 11.37 -2.34 25.16
C LEU A 542 12.50 -3.36 25.14
N VAL A 543 13.13 -3.58 26.29
CA VAL A 543 14.17 -4.60 26.49
C VAL A 543 13.50 -5.89 26.96
N ILE A 544 13.79 -7.01 26.31
CA ILE A 544 13.29 -8.34 26.67
C ILE A 544 14.46 -9.29 26.81
N THR A 545 14.61 -9.91 27.98
CA THR A 545 15.57 -10.98 28.25
C THR A 545 14.83 -12.22 28.74
N ALA A 546 15.52 -13.35 28.94
CA ALA A 546 14.95 -14.54 29.53
C ALA A 546 14.32 -14.27 30.90
N ARG A 547 14.94 -13.38 31.70
CA ARG A 547 14.57 -13.15 33.10
C ARG A 547 13.58 -12.00 33.29
N ARG A 548 13.65 -10.95 32.46
CA ARG A 548 12.90 -9.68 32.65
C ARG A 548 12.46 -9.04 31.34
N ALA A 549 11.49 -8.15 31.44
CA ALA A 549 11.15 -7.20 30.38
C ALA A 549 11.01 -5.82 30.99
N ARG A 550 11.57 -4.81 30.35
CA ARG A 550 11.59 -3.41 30.81
C ARG A 550 11.23 -2.47 29.69
N TYR A 551 10.34 -1.55 29.98
CA TYR A 551 10.05 -0.40 29.11
C TYR A 551 10.85 0.81 29.62
N VAL A 552 11.42 1.58 28.69
CA VAL A 552 12.17 2.82 28.95
C VAL A 552 11.76 3.87 27.94
N ARG A 553 11.44 5.07 28.42
CA ARG A 553 11.28 6.25 27.57
C ARG A 553 12.66 6.83 27.31
N LEU A 554 12.98 7.09 26.04
CA LEU A 554 14.25 7.64 25.58
C LEU A 554 14.16 9.13 25.24
N GLY A 555 15.04 9.62 24.40
CA GLY A 555 15.13 11.00 23.95
C GLY A 555 14.01 11.48 23.03
N GLU A 556 14.17 12.68 22.48
CA GLU A 556 13.24 13.27 21.54
C GLU A 556 13.44 12.68 20.12
N MET A 557 12.35 12.21 19.52
CA MET A 557 12.34 11.58 18.19
C MET A 557 12.94 12.50 17.09
N ALA A 558 12.58 13.78 17.08
CA ALA A 558 13.08 14.73 16.08
C ALA A 558 14.60 14.90 16.09
N GLN A 559 15.23 14.79 17.28
CA GLN A 559 16.69 14.84 17.41
C GLN A 559 17.32 13.56 16.87
N THR A 560 16.71 12.40 17.14
CA THR A 560 17.17 11.10 16.64
C THR A 560 17.09 11.04 15.12
N GLU A 561 15.99 11.47 14.52
CA GLU A 561 15.84 11.53 13.05
C GLU A 561 16.86 12.45 12.40
N SER A 562 17.07 13.65 12.97
CA SER A 562 18.06 14.59 12.44
C SER A 562 19.49 14.03 12.51
N ARG A 563 19.83 13.35 13.63
CA ARG A 563 21.14 12.71 13.82
C ARG A 563 21.32 11.51 12.89
N SER A 564 20.28 10.69 12.69
CA SER A 564 20.33 9.54 11.77
C SER A 564 20.57 9.98 10.33
N ARG A 565 19.89 11.03 9.87
CA ARG A 565 20.14 11.63 8.55
C ARG A 565 21.57 12.16 8.41
N ARG A 566 22.11 12.76 9.48
CA ARG A 566 23.51 13.23 9.49
C ARG A 566 24.49 12.08 9.42
N VAL A 567 24.27 10.97 10.14
CA VAL A 567 25.11 9.76 10.06
C VAL A 567 25.14 9.26 8.61
N ALA A 568 23.99 9.13 7.95
CA ALA A 568 23.93 8.70 6.56
C ALA A 568 24.73 9.63 5.62
N SER A 569 24.57 10.96 5.77
CA SER A 569 25.33 11.94 4.97
C SER A 569 26.84 11.89 5.21
N ASP A 570 27.28 11.77 6.47
CA ASP A 570 28.69 11.67 6.82
C ASP A 570 29.31 10.36 6.28
N LEU A 571 28.57 9.23 6.32
CA LEU A 571 28.99 7.95 5.74
C LEU A 571 29.12 8.01 4.21
N ASP A 572 28.13 8.59 3.53
CA ASP A 572 28.13 8.75 2.08
C ASP A 572 29.32 9.61 1.61
N LEU A 573 29.64 10.67 2.38
CA LEU A 573 30.80 11.52 2.11
C LEU A 573 32.12 10.77 2.32
N LEU A 574 32.23 10.00 3.41
CA LEU A 574 33.44 9.24 3.74
C LEU A 574 33.72 8.07 2.79
N ALA A 575 32.73 7.56 2.10
CA ALA A 575 32.88 6.51 1.09
C ALA A 575 33.60 7.00 -0.19
N ASP A 576 33.66 8.32 -0.44
CA ASP A 576 34.38 8.85 -1.59
C ASP A 576 35.91 8.80 -1.33
N ALA A 577 36.61 7.92 -2.08
CA ALA A 577 38.05 7.78 -1.99
C ALA A 577 38.81 9.06 -2.38
N ARG A 578 38.19 9.95 -3.17
CA ARG A 578 38.79 11.22 -3.62
C ARG A 578 38.65 12.37 -2.63
N LEU A 579 37.94 12.15 -1.52
CA LEU A 579 37.72 13.19 -0.49
C LEU A 579 39.04 13.68 0.09
N PRO A 580 39.33 14.99 0.05
CA PRO A 580 40.57 15.56 0.59
C PRO A 580 40.76 15.25 2.08
N ARG A 581 41.98 14.93 2.50
CA ARG A 581 42.30 14.57 3.89
C ARG A 581 41.71 15.49 4.96
N PRO A 582 41.76 16.85 4.84
CA PRO A 582 41.17 17.74 5.83
C PRO A 582 39.63 17.57 5.95
N LEU A 583 38.92 17.42 4.82
CA LEU A 583 37.48 17.20 4.83
C LEU A 583 37.13 15.81 5.38
N ARG A 584 37.94 14.79 5.08
CA ARG A 584 37.79 13.45 5.65
C ARG A 584 37.89 13.49 7.17
N ALA A 585 38.88 14.20 7.73
CA ALA A 585 39.05 14.34 9.19
C ALA A 585 37.84 15.04 9.84
N VAL A 586 37.30 16.08 9.21
CA VAL A 586 36.09 16.77 9.68
C VAL A 586 34.87 15.84 9.64
N ALA A 587 34.65 15.12 8.53
CA ALA A 587 33.52 14.19 8.39
C ALA A 587 33.62 13.02 9.39
N THR A 588 34.82 12.44 9.60
CA THR A 588 35.07 11.40 10.61
C THR A 588 34.77 11.92 12.00
N GLY A 589 35.21 13.14 12.33
CA GLY A 589 34.92 13.79 13.62
C GLY A 589 33.41 14.02 13.82
N SER A 590 32.71 14.49 12.80
CA SER A 590 31.26 14.66 12.78
C SER A 590 30.52 13.35 12.99
N LEU A 591 30.87 12.30 12.24
CA LEU A 591 30.28 10.96 12.34
C LEU A 591 30.49 10.40 13.76
N ARG A 592 31.72 10.41 14.29
CA ARG A 592 32.03 9.91 15.62
C ARG A 592 31.24 10.64 16.72
N GLY A 593 31.17 11.97 16.64
CA GLY A 593 30.39 12.76 17.58
C GLY A 593 28.88 12.51 17.48
N THR A 594 28.36 12.26 16.29
CA THR A 594 26.93 11.99 16.07
C THR A 594 26.56 10.58 16.53
N LEU A 595 27.40 9.56 16.25
CA LEU A 595 27.23 8.20 16.78
C LEU A 595 27.32 8.18 18.31
N GLY A 596 28.21 8.97 18.91
CA GLY A 596 28.29 9.13 20.39
C GLY A 596 26.97 9.63 20.97
N ARG A 597 26.43 10.73 20.43
CA ARG A 597 25.13 11.28 20.90
C ARG A 597 23.95 10.35 20.67
N LEU A 598 23.94 9.56 19.58
CA LEU A 598 22.93 8.51 19.37
C LEU A 598 23.08 7.38 20.40
N SER A 599 24.31 6.96 20.70
CA SER A 599 24.60 5.98 21.76
C SER A 599 24.08 6.44 23.11
N GLU A 600 24.42 7.68 23.51
CA GLU A 600 23.97 8.31 24.75
C GLU A 600 22.43 8.37 24.84
N SER A 601 21.73 8.69 23.74
CA SER A 601 20.27 8.86 23.77
C SER A 601 19.49 7.55 23.62
N LEU A 602 19.98 6.56 22.86
CA LEU A 602 19.23 5.35 22.52
C LEU A 602 19.68 4.11 23.29
N ILE A 603 20.97 3.96 23.58
CA ILE A 603 21.54 2.70 24.10
C ILE A 603 21.94 2.80 25.56
N GLU A 604 22.63 3.84 25.97
CA GLU A 604 23.13 3.98 27.36
C GLU A 604 22.00 3.90 28.42
N PRO A 605 20.77 4.45 28.15
CA PRO A 605 19.69 4.34 29.12
C PRO A 605 19.19 2.90 29.33
N VAL A 606 19.54 1.98 28.43
CA VAL A 606 19.07 0.58 28.44
C VAL A 606 20.19 -0.44 28.52
N VAL A 607 21.46 -0.05 28.35
CA VAL A 607 22.58 -0.99 28.26
C VAL A 607 22.74 -1.87 29.51
N SER A 608 22.49 -1.35 30.71
CA SER A 608 22.52 -2.10 31.99
C SER A 608 21.37 -3.12 32.10
N GLN A 609 20.43 -3.09 31.22
CA GLN A 609 19.27 -4.00 31.17
C GLN A 609 19.44 -5.11 30.15
N LEU A 610 20.42 -5.01 29.25
CA LEU A 610 20.81 -6.05 28.31
C LEU A 610 21.65 -7.11 29.06
N ASP A 611 21.50 -8.36 28.65
CA ASP A 611 22.42 -9.43 29.07
C ASP A 611 23.75 -9.29 28.27
N ASP A 612 24.79 -10.04 28.64
CA ASP A 612 26.16 -9.85 28.10
C ASP A 612 26.37 -10.42 26.68
N GLY A 613 25.44 -11.18 26.15
CA GLY A 613 25.52 -11.84 24.84
C GLY A 613 24.93 -11.01 23.68
N PRO A 614 24.43 -11.71 22.65
CA PRO A 614 23.89 -11.09 21.45
C PRO A 614 22.71 -10.16 21.71
N VAL A 615 22.65 -9.07 20.93
CA VAL A 615 21.54 -8.11 20.95
C VAL A 615 20.79 -8.14 19.63
N LEU A 616 19.51 -8.56 19.71
CA LEU A 616 18.58 -8.53 18.59
C LEU A 616 17.85 -7.19 18.60
N ILE A 617 18.25 -6.29 17.71
CA ILE A 617 17.60 -4.98 17.58
C ILE A 617 16.38 -5.15 16.71
N VAL A 618 15.22 -4.71 17.22
CA VAL A 618 13.96 -4.66 16.49
C VAL A 618 13.65 -3.20 16.23
N ASP A 619 13.88 -2.79 15.02
CA ASP A 619 13.64 -1.44 14.56
C ASP A 619 13.03 -1.42 13.16
N ALA A 620 12.05 -0.55 12.95
CA ALA A 620 11.36 -0.35 11.69
C ALA A 620 11.24 1.15 11.32
N GLY A 621 11.80 2.01 12.16
CA GLY A 621 11.72 3.47 12.02
C GLY A 621 12.93 4.09 11.32
N PRO A 622 13.10 5.41 11.43
CA PRO A 622 14.19 6.19 10.81
C PRO A 622 15.60 5.76 11.24
N THR A 623 15.70 4.97 12.32
CA THR A 623 16.95 4.46 12.86
C THR A 623 17.30 3.06 12.34
N ALA A 624 16.42 2.41 11.58
CA ALA A 624 16.65 1.04 11.06
C ALA A 624 17.91 0.91 10.18
N ALA A 625 18.29 1.98 9.49
CA ALA A 625 19.50 2.05 8.66
C ALA A 625 20.77 2.49 9.42
N LEU A 626 20.73 2.65 10.75
CA LEU A 626 21.93 2.96 11.51
C LEU A 626 22.92 1.79 11.52
N PRO A 627 24.23 2.06 11.47
CA PRO A 627 25.25 1.05 11.68
C PRO A 627 25.37 0.73 13.19
N TRP A 628 24.40 -0.02 13.71
CA TRP A 628 24.22 -0.26 15.14
C TRP A 628 25.46 -0.75 15.88
N SER A 629 26.25 -1.66 15.24
CA SER A 629 27.49 -2.18 15.79
C SER A 629 28.56 -1.10 16.00
N GLN A 630 28.45 0.06 15.33
CA GLN A 630 29.40 1.17 15.46
C GLN A 630 29.03 2.15 16.59
N LEU A 631 27.84 2.03 17.18
CA LEU A 631 27.47 2.82 18.36
C LEU A 631 28.37 2.44 19.54
N PRO A 632 29.01 3.42 20.22
CA PRO A 632 29.99 3.15 21.28
C PRO A 632 29.55 2.13 22.34
N ALA A 633 28.31 2.20 22.80
CA ALA A 633 27.76 1.27 23.80
C ALA A 633 27.48 -0.15 23.31
N LEU A 634 27.52 -0.38 21.99
CA LEU A 634 27.32 -1.69 21.36
C LEU A 634 28.60 -2.29 20.74
N ARG A 635 29.73 -1.58 20.79
CA ARG A 635 31.01 -2.10 20.28
C ARG A 635 31.40 -3.39 20.97
N GLY A 636 31.90 -4.35 20.18
CA GLY A 636 32.27 -5.69 20.66
C GLY A 636 31.09 -6.59 21.00
N ARG A 637 29.85 -6.14 20.80
CA ARG A 637 28.65 -6.96 20.95
C ARG A 637 28.20 -7.52 19.61
N ILE A 638 27.69 -8.74 19.62
CA ILE A 638 27.06 -9.35 18.46
C ILE A 638 25.69 -8.71 18.26
N VAL A 639 25.52 -8.01 17.14
CA VAL A 639 24.29 -7.28 16.84
C VAL A 639 23.66 -7.80 15.57
N SER A 640 22.35 -8.03 15.59
CA SER A 640 21.54 -8.24 14.38
C SER A 640 20.27 -7.41 14.42
N VAL A 641 19.74 -7.06 13.24
CA VAL A 641 18.59 -6.18 13.07
C VAL A 641 17.44 -6.94 12.42
N THR A 642 16.25 -6.75 12.93
CA THR A 642 15.03 -7.36 12.37
C THR A 642 13.82 -6.44 12.52
N SER A 643 12.77 -6.66 11.72
CA SER A 643 11.59 -5.78 11.68
C SER A 643 10.57 -6.03 12.79
N SER A 644 10.58 -7.19 13.48
CA SER A 644 9.64 -7.49 14.58
C SER A 644 10.23 -8.45 15.59
N VAL A 645 9.69 -8.42 16.83
CA VAL A 645 10.09 -9.36 17.89
C VAL A 645 9.72 -10.79 17.52
N SER A 646 8.57 -10.99 16.87
CA SER A 646 8.16 -12.31 16.36
C SER A 646 9.21 -12.91 15.43
N ARG A 647 9.76 -12.12 14.49
CA ARG A 647 10.83 -12.57 13.58
C ARG A 647 12.14 -12.82 14.31
N ALA A 648 12.51 -11.94 15.24
CA ALA A 648 13.68 -12.15 16.08
C ALA A 648 13.63 -13.52 16.79
N ILE A 649 12.50 -13.82 17.40
CA ILE A 649 12.29 -15.07 18.13
C ILE A 649 12.18 -16.27 17.18
N ALA A 650 11.52 -16.14 16.03
CA ALA A 650 11.47 -17.19 15.01
C ALA A 650 12.88 -17.53 14.48
N GLY A 651 13.71 -16.51 14.26
CA GLY A 651 15.12 -16.70 13.88
C GLY A 651 15.94 -17.48 14.91
N LEU A 652 15.70 -17.25 16.21
CA LEU A 652 16.33 -18.03 17.29
C LEU A 652 15.85 -19.48 17.35
N SER A 653 14.58 -19.71 17.03
CA SER A 653 13.94 -21.03 17.11
C SER A 653 14.15 -21.89 15.85
N ALA A 654 14.74 -21.35 14.80
CA ALA A 654 15.05 -22.09 13.58
C ALA A 654 16.05 -23.20 13.88
N PRO A 655 15.89 -24.41 13.30
CA PRO A 655 16.80 -25.53 13.55
C PRO A 655 18.22 -25.14 13.17
N GLU A 656 19.18 -25.52 14.05
CA GLU A 656 20.61 -25.42 13.76
C GLU A 656 20.94 -26.36 12.59
N ARG A 657 21.00 -25.82 11.38
CA ARG A 657 21.68 -26.50 10.29
C ARG A 657 23.16 -26.12 10.43
N GLY A 658 24.05 -27.11 10.52
CA GLY A 658 25.45 -26.90 10.88
C GLY A 658 26.14 -25.80 10.08
N ALA A 659 27.29 -25.33 10.57
CA ALA A 659 28.12 -24.28 9.97
C ALA A 659 28.53 -24.49 8.49
N HIS A 660 28.21 -25.68 7.93
CA HIS A 660 28.45 -26.00 6.53
C HIS A 660 27.30 -25.49 5.66
N VAL A 661 27.58 -24.43 4.92
CA VAL A 661 26.74 -23.91 3.86
C VAL A 661 26.80 -24.85 2.67
N ASN A 662 25.66 -25.33 2.18
CA ASN A 662 25.57 -26.21 1.01
C ASN A 662 25.86 -25.48 -0.30
N GLY A 663 27.12 -25.18 -0.59
CA GLY A 663 27.55 -24.45 -1.79
C GLY A 663 27.59 -22.92 -1.58
N VAL A 664 28.49 -22.31 -2.32
CA VAL A 664 28.67 -20.86 -2.37
C VAL A 664 28.57 -20.36 -3.80
N LEU A 665 27.73 -19.39 -4.05
CA LEU A 665 27.69 -18.64 -5.30
C LEU A 665 28.32 -17.27 -5.06
N ALA A 666 29.39 -16.95 -5.79
CA ALA A 666 30.09 -15.68 -5.72
C ALA A 666 29.94 -14.92 -7.05
N VAL A 667 29.38 -13.71 -7.03
CA VAL A 667 28.99 -12.94 -8.22
C VAL A 667 29.67 -11.57 -8.23
N ALA A 668 30.36 -11.22 -9.31
CA ALA A 668 30.92 -9.90 -9.54
C ALA A 668 30.12 -9.16 -10.62
N GLY A 669 29.43 -8.07 -10.23
CA GLY A 669 28.79 -7.16 -11.16
C GLY A 669 29.79 -6.26 -11.89
N PRO A 670 29.37 -5.60 -12.98
CA PRO A 670 30.22 -4.71 -13.76
C PRO A 670 30.58 -3.42 -12.98
N ASP A 671 31.67 -2.79 -13.36
CA ASP A 671 32.10 -1.45 -12.94
C ASP A 671 32.43 -1.30 -11.43
N VAL A 672 32.55 -2.42 -10.66
CA VAL A 672 33.01 -2.39 -9.26
C VAL A 672 34.52 -2.61 -9.23
N SER A 673 35.28 -1.60 -8.77
CA SER A 673 36.75 -1.56 -8.93
C SER A 673 37.49 -2.78 -8.39
N ASN A 674 37.06 -3.33 -7.24
CA ASN A 674 37.66 -4.50 -6.61
C ASN A 674 36.71 -5.73 -6.60
N GLY A 675 35.52 -5.63 -7.23
CA GLY A 675 34.49 -6.65 -7.12
C GLY A 675 34.91 -8.04 -7.58
N GLU A 676 35.55 -8.15 -8.73
CA GLU A 676 36.02 -9.44 -9.24
C GLU A 676 37.16 -10.02 -8.38
N LYS A 677 38.05 -9.18 -7.86
CA LYS A 677 39.13 -9.59 -6.96
C LYS A 677 38.54 -10.10 -5.62
N GLU A 678 37.60 -9.40 -5.06
CA GLU A 678 36.89 -9.78 -3.84
C GLU A 678 36.18 -11.13 -4.02
N VAL A 679 35.39 -11.26 -5.09
CA VAL A 679 34.61 -12.48 -5.40
C VAL A 679 35.50 -13.70 -5.59
N ARG A 680 36.63 -13.57 -6.33
CA ARG A 680 37.60 -14.66 -6.51
C ARG A 680 38.32 -15.02 -5.19
N ALA A 681 38.64 -14.02 -4.36
CA ALA A 681 39.27 -14.26 -3.07
C ALA A 681 38.28 -14.97 -2.10
N VAL A 682 37.01 -14.55 -2.08
CA VAL A 682 35.97 -15.25 -1.32
C VAL A 682 35.79 -16.68 -1.83
N ALA A 683 35.67 -16.91 -3.12
CA ALA A 683 35.50 -18.24 -3.73
C ALA A 683 36.66 -19.15 -3.40
N ALA A 684 37.92 -18.66 -3.40
CA ALA A 684 39.08 -19.43 -3.07
C ALA A 684 39.13 -19.97 -1.61
N LEU A 685 38.34 -19.36 -0.71
CA LEU A 685 38.18 -19.85 0.66
C LEU A 685 37.26 -21.07 0.76
N HIS A 686 36.33 -21.24 -0.17
CA HIS A 686 35.30 -22.29 -0.14
C HIS A 686 35.61 -23.40 -1.16
N ARG A 687 35.41 -24.68 -0.75
CA ARG A 687 35.72 -25.83 -1.62
C ARG A 687 34.78 -25.98 -2.80
N ASP A 688 33.49 -25.64 -2.61
CA ASP A 688 32.41 -25.82 -3.59
C ASP A 688 31.82 -24.46 -3.98
N ALA A 689 32.67 -23.52 -4.44
CA ALA A 689 32.24 -22.21 -4.85
C ALA A 689 32.06 -22.13 -6.38
N THR A 690 30.92 -21.61 -6.81
CA THR A 690 30.66 -21.19 -8.19
C THR A 690 30.92 -19.70 -8.31
N VAL A 691 31.68 -19.28 -9.34
CA VAL A 691 31.96 -17.86 -9.61
C VAL A 691 31.30 -17.46 -10.90
N LEU A 692 30.54 -16.35 -10.86
CA LEU A 692 30.01 -15.67 -12.03
C LEU A 692 30.60 -14.26 -12.10
N ALA A 693 31.32 -13.96 -13.18
CA ALA A 693 31.97 -12.66 -13.40
C ALA A 693 31.95 -12.30 -14.89
N GLY A 694 32.17 -11.02 -15.21
CA GLY A 694 32.09 -10.54 -16.58
C GLY A 694 30.72 -10.84 -17.21
N ASP A 695 30.71 -11.31 -18.46
CA ASP A 695 29.48 -11.60 -19.23
C ASP A 695 28.65 -12.75 -18.67
N GLU A 696 29.22 -13.59 -17.80
CA GLU A 696 28.47 -14.70 -17.14
C GLU A 696 27.63 -14.21 -15.96
N ALA A 697 27.94 -13.05 -15.37
CA ALA A 697 27.23 -12.47 -14.24
C ALA A 697 25.89 -11.85 -14.66
N THR A 698 25.02 -12.65 -15.27
CA THR A 698 23.67 -12.23 -15.70
C THR A 698 22.62 -12.55 -14.65
N GLY A 699 21.48 -11.84 -14.67
CA GLY A 699 20.36 -12.08 -13.75
C GLY A 699 19.88 -13.52 -13.83
N ARG A 700 19.77 -14.10 -15.03
CA ARG A 700 19.38 -15.50 -15.20
C ARG A 700 20.45 -16.45 -14.68
N GLY A 701 21.72 -16.20 -15.03
CA GLY A 701 22.83 -17.03 -14.56
C GLY A 701 22.90 -17.11 -13.04
N VAL A 702 22.67 -15.95 -12.35
CA VAL A 702 22.59 -15.90 -10.89
C VAL A 702 21.43 -16.73 -10.36
N LEU A 703 20.21 -16.53 -10.91
CA LEU A 703 19.02 -17.24 -10.44
C LEU A 703 19.09 -18.76 -10.61
N ASP A 704 19.67 -19.22 -11.73
CA ASP A 704 19.84 -20.64 -12.04
C ASP A 704 20.93 -21.29 -11.17
N ALA A 705 21.92 -20.49 -10.71
CA ALA A 705 23.06 -20.97 -9.91
C ALA A 705 22.86 -20.84 -8.38
N ILE A 706 21.74 -20.26 -7.90
CA ILE A 706 21.47 -20.11 -6.46
C ILE A 706 21.49 -21.50 -5.77
N PRO A 707 22.41 -21.74 -4.83
CA PRO A 707 22.44 -23.00 -4.09
C PRO A 707 21.29 -23.04 -3.07
N ALA A 708 20.48 -24.08 -3.12
CA ALA A 708 19.40 -24.26 -2.13
C ALA A 708 19.98 -24.41 -0.71
N ASP A 709 19.49 -23.59 0.22
CA ASP A 709 20.01 -23.49 1.59
C ASP A 709 21.53 -23.13 1.66
N GLY A 710 22.10 -22.59 0.56
CA GLY A 710 23.51 -22.20 0.47
C GLY A 710 23.75 -20.72 0.79
N LEU A 711 24.90 -20.22 0.38
CA LEU A 711 25.31 -18.82 0.53
C LEU A 711 25.49 -18.17 -0.85
N VAL A 712 24.96 -16.97 -1.01
CA VAL A 712 25.18 -16.14 -2.19
C VAL A 712 25.93 -14.88 -1.76
N HIS A 713 27.07 -14.62 -2.38
CA HIS A 713 27.87 -13.40 -2.18
C HIS A 713 27.87 -12.59 -3.49
N ILE A 714 27.42 -11.34 -3.43
CA ILE A 714 27.33 -10.48 -4.61
C ILE A 714 28.06 -9.17 -4.36
N ALA A 715 29.09 -8.90 -5.16
CA ALA A 715 29.78 -7.62 -5.22
C ALA A 715 29.32 -6.88 -6.50
N ALA A 716 28.40 -5.92 -6.36
CA ALA A 716 27.78 -5.20 -7.47
C ALA A 716 27.31 -3.82 -7.04
N HIS A 717 27.10 -2.90 -7.99
CA HIS A 717 26.42 -1.65 -7.66
C HIS A 717 24.97 -1.90 -7.28
N GLY A 718 24.52 -1.28 -6.18
CA GLY A 718 23.14 -1.31 -5.73
C GLY A 718 22.32 -0.18 -6.34
N HIS A 719 21.03 -0.46 -6.57
CA HIS A 719 20.01 0.52 -6.90
C HIS A 719 18.88 0.43 -5.87
N HIS A 720 18.60 1.54 -5.20
CA HIS A 720 17.51 1.64 -4.25
C HIS A 720 16.32 2.34 -4.89
N GLU A 721 15.12 1.74 -4.78
CA GLU A 721 13.86 2.28 -5.28
C GLU A 721 12.92 2.54 -4.10
N PRO A 722 12.75 3.82 -3.70
CA PRO A 722 11.96 4.17 -2.52
C PRO A 722 10.48 3.80 -2.63
N ASP A 723 9.91 3.94 -3.85
CA ASP A 723 8.47 3.74 -4.07
C ASP A 723 8.05 2.28 -4.05
N ASN A 724 8.96 1.36 -4.44
CA ASN A 724 8.70 -0.07 -4.41
C ASN A 724 10.00 -0.86 -4.23
N PRO A 725 10.23 -1.46 -3.05
CA PRO A 725 11.47 -2.15 -2.72
C PRO A 725 11.78 -3.35 -3.61
N LEU A 726 10.78 -3.95 -4.26
CA LEU A 726 10.98 -5.06 -5.20
C LEU A 726 11.57 -4.60 -6.55
N PHE A 727 11.58 -3.28 -6.85
CA PHE A 727 12.35 -2.72 -7.97
C PHE A 727 13.75 -2.26 -7.55
N SER A 728 14.10 -2.30 -6.27
CA SER A 728 15.49 -2.21 -5.85
C SER A 728 16.25 -3.45 -6.35
N GLY A 729 17.51 -3.29 -6.69
CA GLY A 729 18.24 -4.39 -7.31
C GLY A 729 19.75 -4.18 -7.35
N LEU A 730 20.43 -5.14 -7.96
CA LEU A 730 21.87 -5.20 -8.12
C LEU A 730 22.23 -5.16 -9.60
N MET A 731 23.21 -4.33 -9.96
CA MET A 731 23.66 -4.21 -11.35
C MET A 731 24.48 -5.42 -11.75
N LEU A 732 24.01 -6.15 -12.75
CA LEU A 732 24.69 -7.30 -13.37
C LEU A 732 25.02 -7.02 -14.83
N ALA A 733 25.63 -7.98 -15.52
CA ALA A 733 26.08 -7.82 -16.90
C ALA A 733 24.95 -7.52 -17.90
N ASP A 734 23.75 -8.09 -17.65
CA ASP A 734 22.55 -7.90 -18.46
C ASP A 734 21.59 -6.85 -17.88
N GLY A 735 22.01 -6.05 -16.87
CA GLY A 735 21.23 -5.01 -16.20
C GLY A 735 20.85 -5.35 -14.76
N LEU A 736 19.83 -4.69 -14.20
CA LEU A 736 19.44 -4.88 -12.80
C LEU A 736 18.80 -6.24 -12.53
N LEU A 737 19.33 -6.99 -11.56
CA LEU A 737 18.65 -8.09 -10.90
C LEU A 737 17.72 -7.48 -9.84
N PHE A 738 16.42 -7.46 -10.08
CA PHE A 738 15.43 -6.88 -9.18
C PHE A 738 15.04 -7.84 -8.05
N GLY A 739 14.52 -7.30 -6.95
CA GLY A 739 13.86 -8.08 -5.92
C GLY A 739 12.69 -8.92 -6.46
N TYR A 740 12.01 -8.45 -7.50
CA TYR A 740 10.97 -9.20 -8.23
C TYR A 740 11.50 -10.48 -8.90
N ASP A 741 12.76 -10.53 -9.29
CA ASP A 741 13.36 -11.73 -9.90
C ASP A 741 13.67 -12.80 -8.84
N VAL A 742 14.11 -12.37 -7.65
CA VAL A 742 14.54 -13.27 -6.56
C VAL A 742 13.35 -13.81 -5.76
N ALA A 743 12.35 -12.98 -5.51
CA ALA A 743 11.21 -13.32 -4.65
C ALA A 743 10.42 -14.58 -5.08
N PRO A 744 10.20 -14.89 -6.38
CA PRO A 744 9.50 -16.09 -6.83
C PRO A 744 10.33 -17.36 -6.79
N ASN A 745 11.68 -17.28 -6.62
CA ASN A 745 12.54 -18.44 -6.69
C ASN A 745 12.18 -19.47 -5.59
N PRO A 746 11.86 -20.71 -5.95
CA PRO A 746 11.56 -21.77 -4.99
C PRO A 746 12.78 -22.19 -4.15
N HIS A 747 13.97 -21.96 -4.67
CA HIS A 747 15.25 -22.31 -4.04
C HIS A 747 15.93 -21.01 -3.54
N LEU A 748 15.53 -20.56 -2.35
CA LEU A 748 16.17 -19.41 -1.72
C LEU A 748 17.43 -19.84 -0.97
N PRO A 749 18.52 -19.05 -1.01
CA PRO A 749 19.70 -19.34 -0.22
C PRO A 749 19.40 -19.09 1.28
N ALA A 750 20.17 -19.76 2.13
CA ALA A 750 20.09 -19.51 3.56
C ALA A 750 20.59 -18.13 3.93
N GLN A 751 21.62 -17.68 3.20
CA GLN A 751 22.31 -16.44 3.46
C GLN A 751 22.65 -15.69 2.17
N ILE A 752 22.47 -14.38 2.20
CA ILE A 752 22.93 -13.47 1.15
C ILE A 752 23.88 -12.45 1.76
N VAL A 753 25.03 -12.26 1.12
CA VAL A 753 26.01 -11.22 1.43
C VAL A 753 26.02 -10.24 0.27
N LEU A 754 25.66 -8.99 0.54
CA LEU A 754 25.59 -7.92 -0.42
C LEU A 754 26.74 -6.94 -0.18
N SER A 755 27.83 -7.11 -0.92
CA SER A 755 28.92 -6.16 -1.01
C SER A 755 28.54 -5.08 -2.02
N SER A 756 27.60 -4.23 -1.64
CA SER A 756 26.92 -3.27 -2.52
C SER A 756 26.48 -2.07 -1.72
N CYS A 757 26.65 -0.88 -2.31
CA CYS A 757 26.21 0.35 -1.70
C CYS A 757 24.67 0.48 -1.66
N ASP A 758 24.15 1.12 -0.62
CA ASP A 758 22.74 1.55 -0.51
C ASP A 758 21.65 0.46 -0.50
N VAL A 759 21.98 -0.82 -0.65
CA VAL A 759 20.97 -1.91 -0.67
C VAL A 759 20.36 -2.22 0.71
N GLY A 760 21.06 -1.84 1.79
CA GLY A 760 20.55 -1.92 3.16
C GLY A 760 19.73 -0.70 3.59
N ARG A 761 19.57 0.30 2.72
CA ARG A 761 18.68 1.44 2.99
C ARG A 761 17.24 0.99 3.12
N THR A 762 16.56 1.58 4.07
CA THR A 762 15.14 1.34 4.32
C THR A 762 14.40 2.67 4.34
N ASP A 763 13.33 2.77 3.56
CA ASP A 763 12.39 3.87 3.65
C ASP A 763 11.15 3.43 4.43
N GLU A 764 10.56 4.36 5.17
CA GLU A 764 9.37 4.10 5.98
C GLU A 764 8.12 4.51 5.19
N ARG A 765 7.23 3.55 4.90
CA ARG A 765 5.89 3.87 4.42
C ARG A 765 4.95 4.20 5.57
N PRO A 766 3.84 4.91 5.28
CA PRO A 766 2.77 5.11 6.25
C PRO A 766 2.28 3.76 6.79
N GLY A 767 2.67 3.41 8.01
CA GLY A 767 2.42 2.11 8.66
C GLY A 767 3.63 1.57 9.42
N GLY A 768 4.79 2.26 9.34
CA GLY A 768 6.01 1.89 10.07
C GLY A 768 6.71 0.64 9.54
N GLU A 769 6.64 0.41 8.22
CA GLU A 769 7.28 -0.73 7.58
C GLU A 769 8.59 -0.31 6.92
N PRO A 770 9.73 -0.96 7.27
CA PRO A 770 10.98 -0.72 6.56
C PRO A 770 10.89 -1.33 5.16
N LEU A 771 11.18 -0.51 4.16
CA LEU A 771 11.18 -0.90 2.75
C LEU A 771 12.60 -0.84 2.20
N GLY A 772 13.00 -1.87 1.47
CA GLY A 772 14.30 -1.99 0.83
C GLY A 772 14.51 -3.41 0.31
N LEU A 773 15.52 -3.61 -0.52
CA LEU A 773 15.84 -4.93 -1.08
C LEU A 773 16.06 -5.98 0.03
N VAL A 774 16.76 -5.60 1.10
CA VAL A 774 17.03 -6.49 2.25
C VAL A 774 15.74 -6.94 2.93
N ALA A 775 14.80 -5.99 3.19
CA ALA A 775 13.52 -6.31 3.79
C ALA A 775 12.70 -7.24 2.88
N ALA A 776 12.73 -7.02 1.57
CA ALA A 776 12.07 -7.88 0.59
C ALA A 776 12.65 -9.29 0.59
N LEU A 777 13.99 -9.44 0.61
CA LEU A 777 14.67 -10.75 0.65
C LEU A 777 14.36 -11.53 1.93
N VAL A 778 14.43 -10.87 3.10
CA VAL A 778 14.10 -11.49 4.39
C VAL A 778 12.62 -11.91 4.44
N ARG A 779 11.72 -11.13 3.85
CA ARG A 779 10.28 -11.48 3.75
C ARG A 779 10.03 -12.65 2.81
N SER A 780 10.78 -12.77 1.72
CA SER A 780 10.69 -13.91 0.79
C SER A 780 11.17 -15.22 1.39
N GLY A 781 11.90 -15.16 2.52
CA GLY A 781 12.34 -16.35 3.26
C GLY A 781 13.86 -16.52 3.41
N VAL A 782 14.68 -15.57 2.94
CA VAL A 782 16.12 -15.57 3.21
C VAL A 782 16.32 -15.34 4.71
N ARG A 783 17.08 -16.23 5.35
CA ARG A 783 17.25 -16.20 6.83
C ARG A 783 18.13 -15.08 7.31
N THR A 784 19.23 -14.82 6.59
CA THR A 784 20.23 -13.82 6.96
C THR A 784 20.69 -13.05 5.73
N VAL A 785 20.71 -11.73 5.84
CA VAL A 785 21.29 -10.84 4.82
C VAL A 785 22.36 -9.97 5.49
N ILE A 786 23.57 -9.98 4.96
CA ILE A 786 24.60 -9.01 5.31
C ILE A 786 24.60 -7.92 4.25
N ALA A 787 24.44 -6.68 4.63
CA ALA A 787 24.39 -5.57 3.68
C ALA A 787 24.91 -4.28 4.31
N ALA A 788 25.39 -3.37 3.44
CA ALA A 788 25.74 -2.02 3.84
C ALA A 788 24.49 -1.14 3.93
N THR A 789 24.36 -0.37 5.02
CA THR A 789 23.26 0.56 5.27
C THR A 789 23.48 1.96 4.65
N SER A 790 24.69 2.21 4.18
CA SER A 790 25.14 3.43 3.47
C SER A 790 26.23 3.05 2.50
N ARG A 791 26.76 4.03 1.78
CA ARG A 791 27.92 3.79 0.91
C ARG A 791 29.12 3.29 1.71
N ILE A 792 29.88 2.36 1.15
CA ILE A 792 31.12 1.80 1.66
C ILE A 792 32.21 1.92 0.59
N SER A 793 33.46 2.21 0.98
CA SER A 793 34.55 2.19 0.01
C SER A 793 34.89 0.77 -0.41
N ASP A 794 35.25 0.57 -1.69
CA ASP A 794 35.56 -0.74 -2.26
C ASP A 794 36.71 -1.44 -1.50
N GLU A 795 37.69 -0.68 -1.01
CA GLU A 795 38.83 -1.23 -0.23
C GLU A 795 38.38 -1.79 1.13
N VAL A 796 37.51 -1.04 1.83
CA VAL A 796 36.96 -1.48 3.13
C VAL A 796 36.02 -2.68 2.93
N ALA A 797 35.21 -2.64 1.87
CA ALA A 797 34.30 -3.75 1.53
C ALA A 797 35.08 -5.03 1.28
N GLU A 798 36.11 -5.02 0.41
CA GLU A 798 36.96 -6.17 0.13
C GLU A 798 37.54 -6.80 1.40
N HIS A 799 38.16 -5.99 2.27
CA HIS A 799 38.74 -6.47 3.54
C HIS A 799 37.68 -7.08 4.47
N ALA A 800 36.55 -6.37 4.62
CA ALA A 800 35.48 -6.81 5.49
C ALA A 800 34.84 -8.11 5.00
N MET A 801 34.62 -8.23 3.69
CA MET A 801 33.96 -9.42 3.12
C MET A 801 34.86 -10.67 3.14
N ILE A 802 36.11 -10.55 2.78
CA ILE A 802 37.07 -11.65 2.87
C ILE A 802 37.22 -12.13 4.35
N GLY A 803 37.37 -11.18 5.28
CA GLY A 803 37.45 -11.48 6.71
C GLY A 803 36.18 -12.15 7.24
N TYR A 804 35.02 -11.66 6.84
CA TYR A 804 33.74 -12.25 7.18
C TYR A 804 33.64 -13.73 6.79
N HIS A 805 34.02 -14.09 5.56
CA HIS A 805 34.03 -15.48 5.11
C HIS A 805 35.05 -16.34 5.84
N ARG A 806 36.21 -15.80 6.23
CA ARG A 806 37.17 -16.52 7.10
C ARG A 806 36.57 -16.87 8.46
N HIS A 807 35.86 -15.91 9.07
CA HIS A 807 35.19 -16.13 10.34
C HIS A 807 34.04 -17.14 10.25
N LEU A 808 33.27 -17.12 9.17
CA LEU A 808 32.26 -18.15 8.91
C LEU A 808 32.87 -19.55 8.81
N LEU A 809 33.99 -19.71 8.09
CA LEU A 809 34.72 -20.97 7.97
C LEU A 809 35.37 -21.40 9.28
N ALA A 810 35.73 -20.49 10.18
CA ALA A 810 36.15 -20.76 11.55
C ALA A 810 34.99 -21.20 12.45
N GLY A 811 33.77 -21.32 11.95
CA GLY A 811 32.59 -21.80 12.67
C GLY A 811 31.80 -20.71 13.39
N LEU A 812 32.12 -19.44 13.21
CA LEU A 812 31.31 -18.34 13.76
C LEU A 812 29.98 -18.22 13.00
N ARG A 813 28.91 -17.86 13.73
CA ARG A 813 27.61 -17.56 13.15
C ARG A 813 27.63 -16.21 12.43
N PRO A 814 26.74 -15.95 11.47
CA PRO A 814 26.79 -14.74 10.62
C PRO A 814 26.93 -13.42 11.37
N ALA A 815 26.12 -13.19 12.40
CA ALA A 815 26.22 -11.95 13.18
C ALA A 815 27.54 -11.87 13.99
N ALA A 816 28.04 -12.99 14.51
CA ALA A 816 29.31 -13.04 15.23
C ALA A 816 30.50 -12.87 14.28
N ALA A 817 30.47 -13.50 13.10
CA ALA A 817 31.48 -13.33 12.06
C ALA A 817 31.55 -11.86 11.60
N LEU A 818 30.41 -11.19 11.44
CA LEU A 818 30.35 -9.78 11.09
C LEU A 818 30.93 -8.92 12.23
N SER A 819 30.57 -9.17 13.50
CA SER A 819 31.11 -8.42 14.63
C SER A 819 32.64 -8.52 14.71
N ALA A 820 33.18 -9.76 14.57
CA ALA A 820 34.61 -10.01 14.61
C ALA A 820 35.38 -9.23 13.52
N VAL A 821 34.89 -9.29 12.28
CA VAL A 821 35.55 -8.58 11.17
C VAL A 821 35.44 -7.07 11.28
N LEU A 822 34.32 -6.52 11.83
CA LEU A 822 34.18 -5.08 12.04
C LEU A 822 35.19 -4.55 13.07
N ASP A 823 35.49 -5.35 14.11
CA ASP A 823 36.55 -5.03 15.08
C ASP A 823 37.95 -5.05 14.42
N GLU A 824 38.23 -6.04 13.54
CA GLU A 824 39.48 -6.09 12.78
C GLU A 824 39.62 -4.89 11.85
N VAL A 825 38.60 -4.57 11.07
CA VAL A 825 38.62 -3.43 10.11
C VAL A 825 38.82 -2.11 10.85
N SER A 826 38.21 -1.92 12.02
CA SER A 826 38.36 -0.74 12.85
C SER A 826 39.77 -0.57 13.40
N GLY A 827 40.54 -1.63 13.51
CA GLY A 827 41.95 -1.64 13.87
C GLY A 827 42.91 -1.33 12.71
N ILE A 828 42.44 -1.50 11.47
CA ILE A 828 43.28 -1.31 10.26
C ILE A 828 43.06 0.07 9.62
N THR A 829 41.84 0.58 9.65
CA THR A 829 41.47 1.81 8.97
C THR A 829 40.52 2.68 9.81
N ASP A 830 40.67 4.00 9.66
CA ASP A 830 39.73 4.98 10.24
C ASP A 830 38.42 5.11 9.41
N MET A 831 38.31 4.35 8.28
CA MET A 831 37.14 4.41 7.41
C MET A 831 36.03 3.55 8.00
N PRO A 832 34.78 4.06 8.02
CA PRO A 832 33.67 3.30 8.58
C PRO A 832 33.25 2.16 7.64
N ALA A 833 32.89 1.02 8.24
CA ALA A 833 32.27 -0.10 7.55
C ALA A 833 30.79 -0.23 8.01
N PRO A 834 29.83 0.45 7.34
CA PRO A 834 28.42 0.49 7.76
C PRO A 834 27.68 -0.80 7.40
N LEU A 835 28.25 -1.95 7.76
CA LEU A 835 27.68 -3.26 7.50
C LEU A 835 26.77 -3.71 8.65
N THR A 836 25.66 -4.33 8.31
CA THR A 836 24.67 -4.81 9.27
C THR A 836 24.22 -6.22 8.91
N CYS A 837 24.02 -7.05 9.94
CA CYS A 837 23.41 -8.36 9.83
C CYS A 837 21.89 -8.20 10.01
N PHE A 838 21.12 -8.50 8.97
CA PHE A 838 19.65 -8.47 8.97
C PHE A 838 19.08 -9.90 9.05
N GLY A 839 17.99 -10.06 9.81
CA GLY A 839 17.30 -11.33 9.94
C GLY A 839 17.70 -12.14 11.17
N GLY A 840 17.79 -13.46 11.06
CA GLY A 840 18.16 -14.32 12.17
C GLY A 840 19.65 -14.27 12.47
N SER A 841 20.00 -14.28 13.76
CA SER A 841 21.39 -14.30 14.22
C SER A 841 22.05 -15.69 14.20
N ARG A 842 21.31 -16.72 13.66
CA ARG A 842 21.74 -18.13 13.65
C ARG A 842 21.99 -18.64 12.25
#